data_ea7328b4b33c32dbb19fe19686b76da9
#
_entry.id   ea7328b4b33c32dbb19fe19686b76da9
#
_cell.length_a   1.000
_cell.length_b   1.000
_cell.length_c   1.000
_cell.angle_alpha   90.00
_cell.angle_beta   90.00
_cell.angle_gamma   90.00
#
_symmetry.space_group_name_H-M   'P 1'
#
loop_
_entity.id
_entity.type
_entity.pdbx_description
1 polymer ?
#
loop_
_entity_poly.entity_id
_entity_poly.type
_entity_poly.pdbx_seq_one_letter_code
_entity_poly.pdbx_strand_id
1 'polypeptide(L)'
;MKLSKLKLWNYRCFGSEEQVILIDQLTTFIGNNSAGKTAALSALNCMFSENSNDRILHRSDFHLPKDILPDEMEQQSLYIEAVFEFEELQSGSNGGEYAIPIFFQHFVVDNPGRLPYLRIRLEATWEKSNTIDGSIDSKISYITCPEFAEIEEGNRTNASRRDLDKIRVIYVPAVRDPSKQLKNASGTMMYQIMSSINWSEETKGNVKAKIKELNEQFEEEKGVSMFGTSLGKQWKTYDSDERYSTASLRFNSADIETSIRKTEVVFEPTETGKEYTIDQMGDGLRSLFYISLVDSILDVEGQMVREIEIDPEHTSFNRKPPILTIVAIEEPENHIAPHLLGKLVGNLKDIAGKNNAQAIMTSHSPAIVKRIDPENLRYFRLDRELLASKVRCITLPDEERMQDQYKYIKEAVRAYPELYFAKLVILGEGDSEEIILPKYWEAIHGNTDVSGISIVPLGGRHVNHFWRLLNDLEIPYISLLDLDRERDGGGWGRIQYVLKQLIANGYDRNVLLNTTDSGILTDAEFEGMAGWNVSAITAMQTWIAWLEKYNVFFSAPLDIDFMMLEQMGDMYKATLDTREGPCIDIAQSGKKERITKIENDGEIHSEYETRILKDIKNTLKEEGGDGHTYSPEQQKLMVWYTYFFLNRGKPSTHIAALSQLSDEELKENVPPVLQRLIETADHILKGDKNENCAS
;
A
#
# COMPACT_ATOMS: atom_id res chain seq x y z
N MET A 1 16.14 -21.30 -2.29
CA MET A 1 15.51 -20.83 -3.54
C MET A 1 14.45 -19.78 -3.19
N LYS A 2 14.47 -18.60 -3.86
CA LYS A 2 13.62 -17.46 -3.56
C LYS A 2 13.18 -16.78 -4.86
N LEU A 3 11.90 -16.47 -5.03
CA LEU A 3 11.43 -15.59 -6.11
C LEU A 3 11.95 -14.17 -5.82
N SER A 4 12.80 -13.62 -6.68
CA SER A 4 13.39 -12.28 -6.51
C SER A 4 12.71 -11.24 -7.37
N LYS A 5 12.23 -11.63 -8.58
CA LYS A 5 11.59 -10.69 -9.52
C LYS A 5 10.44 -11.36 -10.24
N LEU A 6 9.39 -10.57 -10.49
CA LEU A 6 8.32 -10.88 -11.42
C LEU A 6 8.31 -9.79 -12.50
N LYS A 7 8.45 -10.19 -13.78
CA LYS A 7 8.43 -9.28 -14.92
C LYS A 7 7.16 -9.48 -15.71
N LEU A 8 6.51 -8.38 -16.05
CA LEU A 8 5.23 -8.36 -16.76
C LEU A 8 5.32 -7.45 -17.97
N TRP A 9 4.90 -7.94 -19.12
CA TRP A 9 4.86 -7.21 -20.37
C TRP A 9 3.59 -7.54 -21.15
N ASN A 10 2.86 -6.53 -21.56
CA ASN A 10 1.58 -6.64 -22.26
C ASN A 10 0.56 -7.59 -21.59
N TYR A 11 0.60 -7.71 -20.26
CA TYR A 11 -0.29 -8.57 -19.49
C TYR A 11 -1.36 -7.73 -18.77
N ARG A 12 -2.62 -7.90 -19.13
CA ARG A 12 -3.78 -7.18 -18.57
C ARG A 12 -3.59 -5.66 -18.60
N CYS A 13 -3.45 -5.05 -17.43
CA CYS A 13 -3.22 -3.60 -17.28
C CYS A 13 -1.75 -3.19 -17.44
N PHE A 14 -0.81 -4.12 -17.57
CA PHE A 14 0.60 -3.83 -17.84
C PHE A 14 0.83 -3.71 -19.33
N GLY A 15 1.32 -2.57 -19.79
CA GLY A 15 1.47 -2.24 -21.20
C GLY A 15 2.78 -2.68 -21.82
N SER A 16 3.17 -1.96 -22.88
CA SER A 16 4.38 -2.27 -23.69
C SER A 16 5.71 -1.93 -23.00
N GLU A 17 5.69 -1.25 -21.86
CA GLU A 17 6.85 -1.05 -21.00
C GLU A 17 6.94 -2.20 -20.00
N GLU A 18 8.05 -2.96 -20.01
CA GLU A 18 8.25 -4.06 -19.06
C GLU A 18 8.22 -3.52 -17.62
N GLN A 19 7.35 -4.09 -16.79
CA GLN A 19 7.32 -3.79 -15.34
C GLN A 19 8.05 -4.89 -14.58
N VAL A 20 9.05 -4.48 -13.79
CA VAL A 20 9.85 -5.38 -12.94
C VAL A 20 9.44 -5.19 -11.49
N ILE A 21 8.84 -6.20 -10.92
CA ILE A 21 8.37 -6.20 -9.52
C ILE A 21 9.38 -6.97 -8.69
N LEU A 22 10.07 -6.29 -7.78
CA LEU A 22 10.99 -6.92 -6.84
C LEU A 22 10.20 -7.62 -5.74
N ILE A 23 10.54 -8.87 -5.45
CA ILE A 23 9.86 -9.72 -4.46
C ILE A 23 10.83 -10.07 -3.34
N ASP A 24 10.43 -9.77 -2.11
CA ASP A 24 11.14 -10.13 -0.89
C ASP A 24 10.47 -11.32 -0.18
N GLN A 25 10.92 -11.65 1.03
CA GLN A 25 10.29 -12.70 1.83
C GLN A 25 8.83 -12.39 2.12
N LEU A 26 8.54 -11.15 2.55
CA LEU A 26 7.20 -10.59 2.62
C LEU A 26 7.13 -9.38 1.70
N THR A 27 6.22 -9.40 0.73
CA THR A 27 6.00 -8.27 -0.18
C THR A 27 4.54 -7.83 -0.14
N THR A 28 4.31 -6.53 -0.06
CA THR A 28 2.96 -5.97 -0.05
C THR A 28 2.75 -5.05 -1.24
N PHE A 29 1.78 -5.38 -2.08
CA PHE A 29 1.36 -4.55 -3.21
C PHE A 29 0.30 -3.56 -2.73
N ILE A 30 0.60 -2.26 -2.82
CA ILE A 30 -0.29 -1.17 -2.42
C ILE A 30 -0.62 -0.28 -3.61
N GLY A 31 -1.67 0.50 -3.51
CA GLY A 31 -2.14 1.43 -4.54
C GLY A 31 -3.64 1.39 -4.71
N ASN A 32 -4.16 2.29 -5.53
CA ASN A 32 -5.59 2.45 -5.78
C ASN A 32 -6.23 1.20 -6.41
N ASN A 33 -7.56 1.15 -6.36
CA ASN A 33 -8.32 0.11 -7.06
C ASN A 33 -8.00 0.14 -8.56
N SER A 34 -7.98 -1.02 -9.18
CA SER A 34 -7.66 -1.19 -10.61
C SER A 34 -6.22 -0.81 -11.02
N ALA A 35 -5.30 -0.59 -10.07
CA ALA A 35 -3.90 -0.28 -10.36
C ALA A 35 -3.05 -1.51 -10.74
N GLY A 36 -3.61 -2.72 -10.86
CA GLY A 36 -2.90 -3.90 -11.33
C GLY A 36 -2.41 -4.87 -10.25
N LYS A 37 -2.69 -4.62 -8.96
CA LYS A 37 -2.27 -5.50 -7.85
C LYS A 37 -2.72 -6.95 -8.04
N THR A 38 -4.02 -7.16 -8.26
CA THR A 38 -4.61 -8.49 -8.55
C THR A 38 -4.04 -9.10 -9.83
N ALA A 39 -3.78 -8.29 -10.86
CA ALA A 39 -3.19 -8.79 -12.09
C ALA A 39 -1.77 -9.35 -11.86
N ALA A 40 -0.95 -8.72 -11.04
CA ALA A 40 0.38 -9.22 -10.69
C ALA A 40 0.32 -10.56 -9.91
N LEU A 41 -0.62 -10.71 -8.95
CA LEU A 41 -0.83 -12.00 -8.28
C LEU A 41 -1.36 -13.08 -9.23
N SER A 42 -2.29 -12.70 -10.10
CA SER A 42 -2.85 -13.60 -11.11
C SER A 42 -1.78 -14.11 -12.09
N ALA A 43 -0.76 -13.30 -12.40
CA ALA A 43 0.36 -13.71 -13.24
C ALA A 43 1.13 -14.90 -12.62
N LEU A 44 1.40 -14.86 -11.31
CA LEU A 44 2.01 -15.99 -10.60
C LEU A 44 1.11 -17.22 -10.60
N ASN A 45 -0.19 -17.01 -10.43
CA ASN A 45 -1.17 -18.10 -10.45
C ASN A 45 -1.24 -18.76 -11.84
N CYS A 46 -1.21 -17.98 -12.93
CA CYS A 46 -1.13 -18.49 -14.30
C CYS A 46 0.08 -19.40 -14.55
N MET A 47 1.21 -19.11 -13.92
CA MET A 47 2.43 -19.91 -14.10
C MET A 47 2.45 -21.16 -13.22
N PHE A 48 2.09 -21.05 -11.95
CA PHE A 48 2.41 -22.03 -10.92
C PHE A 48 1.21 -22.63 -10.17
N SER A 49 -0.05 -22.27 -10.50
CA SER A 49 -1.21 -22.88 -9.87
C SER A 49 -1.23 -24.40 -10.10
N GLU A 50 -1.59 -25.16 -9.07
CA GLU A 50 -1.84 -26.60 -9.19
C GLU A 50 -3.07 -26.87 -10.04
N ASN A 51 -4.07 -25.97 -10.02
CA ASN A 51 -5.30 -26.08 -10.81
C ASN A 51 -5.07 -25.70 -12.27
N SER A 52 -5.36 -26.60 -13.20
CA SER A 52 -5.21 -26.36 -14.63
C SER A 52 -6.07 -25.20 -15.15
N ASN A 53 -7.25 -24.99 -14.58
CA ASN A 53 -8.16 -23.93 -15.02
C ASN A 53 -7.59 -22.53 -14.75
N ASP A 54 -6.83 -22.35 -13.66
CA ASP A 54 -6.23 -21.08 -13.30
C ASP A 54 -5.06 -20.69 -14.22
N ARG A 55 -4.54 -21.66 -15.01
CA ARG A 55 -3.43 -21.47 -15.94
C ARG A 55 -3.87 -21.17 -17.37
N ILE A 56 -5.18 -21.21 -17.63
CA ILE A 56 -5.71 -20.92 -18.96
C ILE A 56 -5.69 -19.41 -19.17
N LEU A 57 -5.03 -18.97 -20.23
CA LEU A 57 -5.05 -17.58 -20.66
C LEU A 57 -6.30 -17.29 -21.49
N HIS A 58 -6.85 -16.10 -21.31
CA HIS A 58 -8.00 -15.59 -22.04
C HIS A 58 -7.62 -14.33 -22.82
N ARG A 59 -8.44 -13.93 -23.79
CA ARG A 59 -8.22 -12.67 -24.54
C ARG A 59 -8.06 -11.46 -23.59
N SER A 60 -8.78 -11.44 -22.48
CA SER A 60 -8.69 -10.38 -21.47
C SER A 60 -7.34 -10.30 -20.73
N ASP A 61 -6.47 -11.29 -20.87
CA ASP A 61 -5.13 -11.28 -20.28
C ASP A 61 -4.12 -10.53 -21.13
N PHE A 62 -4.44 -10.24 -22.41
CA PHE A 62 -3.60 -9.47 -23.30
C PHE A 62 -3.93 -7.98 -23.19
N HIS A 63 -2.90 -7.16 -23.01
CA HIS A 63 -3.06 -5.71 -22.88
C HIS A 63 -3.65 -5.10 -24.15
N LEU A 64 -4.69 -4.26 -23.96
CA LEU A 64 -5.26 -3.46 -25.04
C LEU A 64 -4.66 -2.06 -24.99
N PRO A 65 -3.86 -1.63 -25.99
CA PRO A 65 -3.34 -0.27 -26.04
C PRO A 65 -4.46 0.78 -26.15
N LYS A 66 -4.24 1.95 -25.57
CA LYS A 66 -5.23 3.04 -25.45
C LYS A 66 -5.88 3.44 -26.80
N ASP A 67 -5.09 3.45 -27.87
CA ASP A 67 -5.52 3.97 -29.18
C ASP A 67 -6.10 2.90 -30.10
N ILE A 68 -6.29 1.66 -29.60
CA ILE A 68 -6.82 0.53 -30.39
C ILE A 68 -8.15 0.09 -29.81
N LEU A 69 -9.19 0.02 -30.68
CA LEU A 69 -10.46 -0.56 -30.27
C LEU A 69 -10.35 -2.10 -30.14
N PRO A 70 -11.09 -2.74 -29.22
CA PRO A 70 -11.01 -4.19 -29.01
C PRO A 70 -11.19 -5.03 -30.29
N ASP A 71 -12.07 -4.57 -31.21
CA ASP A 71 -12.38 -5.27 -32.46
C ASP A 71 -11.33 -5.05 -33.57
N GLU A 72 -10.48 -4.04 -33.42
CA GLU A 72 -9.41 -3.69 -34.36
C GLU A 72 -8.10 -4.43 -34.06
N MET A 73 -7.97 -5.01 -32.85
CA MET A 73 -6.79 -5.77 -32.49
C MET A 73 -6.76 -7.09 -33.26
N GLU A 74 -5.74 -7.29 -34.10
CA GLU A 74 -5.57 -8.49 -34.92
C GLU A 74 -4.69 -9.54 -34.23
N GLN A 75 -3.64 -9.09 -33.52
CA GLN A 75 -2.68 -9.91 -32.81
C GLN A 75 -2.12 -9.15 -31.60
N GLN A 76 -1.81 -9.86 -30.52
CA GLN A 76 -1.09 -9.31 -29.37
C GLN A 76 -0.25 -10.41 -28.72
N SER A 77 0.93 -10.04 -28.24
CA SER A 77 1.81 -10.94 -27.50
C SER A 77 2.02 -10.44 -26.08
N LEU A 78 2.19 -11.36 -25.15
CA LEU A 78 2.54 -11.07 -23.77
C LEU A 78 3.66 -11.99 -23.27
N TYR A 79 4.32 -11.58 -22.21
CA TYR A 79 5.09 -12.50 -21.38
C TYR A 79 4.98 -12.20 -19.89
N ILE A 80 5.16 -13.26 -19.11
CA ILE A 80 5.32 -13.25 -17.66
C ILE A 80 6.61 -13.98 -17.34
N GLU A 81 7.55 -13.34 -16.65
CA GLU A 81 8.82 -13.98 -16.28
C GLU A 81 9.02 -13.94 -14.76
N ALA A 82 9.26 -15.09 -14.16
CA ALA A 82 9.64 -15.24 -12.78
C ALA A 82 11.14 -15.57 -12.66
N VAL A 83 11.86 -14.78 -11.85
CA VAL A 83 13.29 -14.95 -11.60
C VAL A 83 13.49 -15.42 -10.17
N PHE A 84 14.15 -16.57 -10.02
CA PHE A 84 14.42 -17.18 -8.71
C PHE A 84 15.92 -17.14 -8.42
N GLU A 85 16.31 -16.63 -7.26
CA GLU A 85 17.69 -16.57 -6.79
C GLU A 85 17.98 -17.68 -5.77
N PHE A 86 19.26 -18.06 -5.69
CA PHE A 86 19.76 -19.13 -4.83
C PHE A 86 20.87 -18.59 -3.92
N GLU A 87 20.50 -18.09 -2.73
CA GLU A 87 21.43 -17.61 -1.71
C GLU A 87 22.30 -18.74 -1.17
N GLU A 88 21.78 -19.97 -1.13
CA GLU A 88 22.42 -21.17 -0.63
C GLU A 88 23.70 -21.55 -1.40
N LEU A 89 23.81 -21.11 -2.66
CA LEU A 89 25.01 -21.39 -3.48
C LEU A 89 26.20 -20.48 -3.18
N GLN A 90 26.01 -19.33 -2.54
CA GLN A 90 27.10 -18.42 -2.17
C GLN A 90 27.89 -18.88 -0.94
N SER A 91 27.28 -19.62 -0.04
CA SER A 91 27.82 -19.83 1.31
C SER A 91 28.89 -20.92 1.42
N GLY A 92 29.40 -21.53 0.35
CA GLY A 92 30.49 -22.52 0.45
C GLY A 92 30.25 -23.64 1.50
N SER A 93 29.04 -23.74 2.03
CA SER A 93 28.65 -24.75 2.99
C SER A 93 28.38 -26.07 2.27
N ASN A 94 28.92 -27.15 2.78
CA ASN A 94 28.78 -28.52 2.26
C ASN A 94 27.30 -29.01 2.18
N GLY A 95 26.31 -28.15 2.44
CA GLY A 95 24.88 -28.42 2.29
C GLY A 95 24.26 -27.91 0.97
N GLY A 96 25.01 -27.14 0.15
CA GLY A 96 24.47 -26.49 -1.06
C GLY A 96 24.14 -27.45 -2.22
N GLU A 97 24.76 -28.63 -2.30
CA GLU A 97 24.48 -29.62 -3.35
C GLU A 97 23.07 -30.22 -3.28
N TYR A 98 22.42 -30.19 -2.10
CA TYR A 98 21.05 -30.71 -1.91
C TYR A 98 19.96 -29.66 -1.98
N ALA A 99 20.29 -28.37 -1.89
CA ALA A 99 19.32 -27.27 -1.85
C ALA A 99 18.67 -27.00 -3.21
N ILE A 100 19.40 -27.27 -4.31
CA ILE A 100 18.85 -27.15 -5.67
C ILE A 100 18.64 -28.55 -6.21
N PRO A 101 17.40 -28.89 -6.64
CA PRO A 101 17.22 -30.13 -7.35
C PRO A 101 18.18 -30.19 -8.52
N ILE A 102 18.87 -31.33 -8.69
CA ILE A 102 19.83 -31.61 -9.78
C ILE A 102 19.28 -31.14 -11.12
N PHE A 103 17.97 -31.19 -11.28
CA PHE A 103 17.27 -30.77 -12.47
C PHE A 103 17.41 -29.26 -12.75
N PHE A 104 17.26 -28.37 -11.75
CA PHE A 104 17.40 -26.93 -11.97
C PHE A 104 18.84 -26.47 -12.15
N GLN A 105 19.83 -27.24 -11.72
CA GLN A 105 21.25 -26.88 -11.86
C GLN A 105 21.68 -26.66 -13.31
N HIS A 106 21.04 -27.34 -14.26
CA HIS A 106 21.30 -27.18 -15.69
C HIS A 106 20.77 -25.91 -16.32
N PHE A 107 19.83 -25.22 -15.62
CA PHE A 107 19.15 -24.02 -16.13
C PHE A 107 19.50 -22.75 -15.34
N VAL A 108 20.35 -22.88 -14.31
CA VAL A 108 20.82 -21.76 -13.51
C VAL A 108 21.77 -20.90 -14.33
N VAL A 109 21.51 -19.59 -14.35
CA VAL A 109 22.38 -18.58 -14.94
C VAL A 109 23.35 -18.11 -13.85
N ASP A 110 24.64 -18.31 -14.08
CA ASP A 110 25.70 -17.82 -13.20
C ASP A 110 26.33 -16.55 -13.78
N ASN A 111 26.35 -15.49 -12.97
CA ASN A 111 26.97 -14.22 -13.34
C ASN A 111 28.00 -13.83 -12.28
N PRO A 112 29.26 -13.52 -12.67
CA PRO A 112 30.26 -13.08 -11.71
C PRO A 112 29.78 -11.88 -10.88
N GLY A 113 29.80 -12.03 -9.56
CA GLY A 113 29.41 -10.96 -8.62
C GLY A 113 27.92 -10.83 -8.33
N ARG A 114 27.08 -11.74 -8.82
CA ARG A 114 25.65 -11.83 -8.49
C ARG A 114 25.30 -13.22 -7.98
N LEU A 115 24.13 -13.33 -7.31
CA LEU A 115 23.56 -14.62 -6.95
C LEU A 115 23.23 -15.42 -8.21
N PRO A 116 23.52 -16.73 -8.26
CA PRO A 116 23.00 -17.59 -9.30
C PRO A 116 21.48 -17.58 -9.32
N TYR A 117 20.87 -17.57 -10.51
CA TYR A 117 19.43 -17.43 -10.65
C TYR A 117 18.85 -18.29 -11.77
N LEU A 118 17.57 -18.61 -11.65
CA LEU A 118 16.76 -19.35 -12.62
C LEU A 118 15.70 -18.42 -13.19
N ARG A 119 15.52 -18.42 -14.51
CA ARG A 119 14.49 -17.66 -15.21
C ARG A 119 13.45 -18.63 -15.78
N ILE A 120 12.19 -18.44 -15.43
CA ILE A 120 11.05 -19.17 -15.99
C ILE A 120 10.13 -18.13 -16.65
N ARG A 121 9.89 -18.29 -17.96
CA ARG A 121 9.08 -17.36 -18.74
C ARG A 121 7.91 -18.06 -19.41
N LEU A 122 6.73 -17.52 -19.21
CA LEU A 122 5.52 -17.81 -19.99
C LEU A 122 5.44 -16.78 -21.09
N GLU A 123 5.46 -17.22 -22.34
CA GLU A 123 5.24 -16.40 -23.54
C GLU A 123 3.90 -16.84 -24.16
N ALA A 124 3.07 -15.90 -24.58
CA ALA A 124 1.81 -16.20 -25.24
C ALA A 124 1.50 -15.19 -26.34
N THR A 125 0.87 -15.68 -27.39
CA THR A 125 0.37 -14.86 -28.50
C THR A 125 -1.11 -15.15 -28.73
N TRP A 126 -1.89 -14.09 -28.76
CA TRP A 126 -3.28 -14.11 -29.15
C TRP A 126 -3.40 -13.62 -30.60
N GLU A 127 -4.18 -14.33 -31.40
CA GLU A 127 -4.49 -13.98 -32.78
C GLU A 127 -6.01 -14.01 -32.98
N LYS A 128 -6.52 -13.04 -33.73
CA LYS A 128 -7.92 -13.00 -34.10
C LYS A 128 -8.25 -14.20 -35.01
N SER A 129 -9.29 -14.92 -34.67
CA SER A 129 -9.74 -16.10 -35.42
C SER A 129 -11.25 -16.05 -35.65
N ASN A 130 -11.80 -17.07 -36.30
CA ASN A 130 -13.25 -17.20 -36.51
C ASN A 130 -14.04 -17.51 -35.22
N THR A 131 -13.36 -17.70 -34.10
CA THR A 131 -13.99 -17.87 -32.78
C THR A 131 -14.07 -16.51 -32.07
N ILE A 132 -15.04 -16.33 -31.19
CA ILE A 132 -15.26 -15.06 -30.44
C ILE A 132 -14.03 -14.71 -29.61
N ASP A 133 -13.34 -15.69 -29.03
CA ASP A 133 -12.19 -15.50 -28.14
C ASP A 133 -10.85 -15.48 -28.86
N GLY A 134 -10.81 -15.71 -30.18
CA GLY A 134 -9.56 -15.82 -30.95
C GLY A 134 -8.83 -17.16 -30.71
N SER A 135 -7.57 -17.21 -31.09
CA SER A 135 -6.66 -18.34 -30.85
C SER A 135 -5.52 -17.87 -29.94
N ILE A 136 -5.20 -18.66 -28.92
CA ILE A 136 -4.09 -18.38 -28.01
C ILE A 136 -3.09 -19.52 -28.09
N ASP A 137 -1.85 -19.21 -28.43
CA ASP A 137 -0.70 -20.09 -28.29
C ASP A 137 0.14 -19.64 -27.09
N SER A 138 0.52 -20.59 -26.23
CA SER A 138 1.29 -20.30 -25.04
C SER A 138 2.35 -21.33 -24.73
N LYS A 139 3.52 -20.89 -24.27
CA LYS A 139 4.64 -21.76 -23.96
C LYS A 139 5.36 -21.28 -22.69
N ILE A 140 5.71 -22.23 -21.81
CA ILE A 140 6.55 -21.94 -20.63
C ILE A 140 7.94 -22.53 -20.88
N SER A 141 8.98 -21.70 -20.70
CA SER A 141 10.36 -22.07 -20.98
C SER A 141 11.29 -21.59 -19.86
N TYR A 142 12.36 -22.37 -19.62
CA TYR A 142 13.54 -21.90 -18.92
C TYR A 142 14.36 -21.02 -19.85
N ILE A 143 14.82 -19.87 -19.35
CA ILE A 143 15.68 -18.95 -20.09
C ILE A 143 17.10 -19.05 -19.53
N THR A 144 18.06 -19.48 -20.38
CA THR A 144 19.42 -19.80 -19.95
C THR A 144 20.45 -18.71 -20.24
N CYS A 145 20.01 -17.53 -20.75
CA CYS A 145 20.89 -16.38 -20.95
C CYS A 145 20.70 -15.34 -19.83
N PRO A 146 21.70 -14.47 -19.59
CA PRO A 146 21.58 -13.37 -18.63
C PRO A 146 20.42 -12.42 -18.90
N GLU A 147 19.93 -11.74 -17.85
CA GLU A 147 18.76 -10.83 -17.94
C GLU A 147 18.93 -9.67 -18.94
N PHE A 148 20.17 -9.22 -19.15
CA PHE A 148 20.50 -8.12 -20.08
C PHE A 148 20.82 -8.59 -21.50
N ALA A 149 20.86 -9.91 -21.78
CA ALA A 149 21.11 -10.46 -23.07
C ALA A 149 19.82 -10.67 -23.86
N GLU A 150 19.88 -10.53 -25.16
CA GLU A 150 18.80 -10.88 -26.07
C GLU A 150 18.50 -12.38 -25.99
N ILE A 151 17.24 -12.76 -25.95
CA ILE A 151 16.82 -14.15 -25.79
C ILE A 151 16.67 -14.76 -27.18
N GLU A 152 17.69 -15.51 -27.59
CA GLU A 152 17.66 -16.30 -28.81
C GLU A 152 16.85 -17.61 -28.62
N GLU A 153 16.49 -18.28 -29.70
CA GLU A 153 15.76 -19.55 -29.65
C GLU A 153 16.54 -20.65 -28.93
N GLY A 154 17.85 -20.67 -29.08
CA GLY A 154 18.76 -21.62 -28.41
C GLY A 154 18.83 -21.42 -26.88
N ASN A 155 18.38 -20.28 -26.37
CA ASN A 155 18.33 -19.98 -24.94
C ASN A 155 17.02 -20.41 -24.29
N ARG A 156 16.06 -20.97 -25.04
CA ARG A 156 14.74 -21.41 -24.56
C ARG A 156 14.71 -22.92 -24.43
N THR A 157 14.51 -23.41 -23.23
CA THR A 157 14.29 -24.84 -22.98
C THR A 157 12.89 -25.02 -22.38
N ASN A 158 12.08 -25.89 -22.98
CA ASN A 158 10.70 -26.09 -22.56
C ASN A 158 10.62 -26.58 -21.12
N ALA A 159 9.83 -25.93 -20.28
CA ALA A 159 9.63 -26.31 -18.88
C ALA A 159 8.52 -27.36 -18.76
N SER A 160 8.84 -28.52 -18.17
CA SER A 160 7.83 -29.56 -17.95
C SER A 160 6.95 -29.22 -16.75
N ARG A 161 5.68 -29.58 -16.79
CA ARG A 161 4.77 -29.35 -15.66
C ARG A 161 5.24 -30.01 -14.37
N ARG A 162 5.78 -31.24 -14.47
CA ARG A 162 6.34 -31.97 -13.33
C ARG A 162 7.42 -31.20 -12.59
N ASP A 163 8.17 -30.35 -13.29
CA ASP A 163 9.24 -29.57 -12.69
C ASP A 163 8.69 -28.28 -12.07
N LEU A 164 7.71 -27.65 -12.76
CA LEU A 164 7.02 -26.49 -12.23
C LEU A 164 6.20 -26.79 -10.96
N ASP A 165 5.73 -28.02 -10.78
CA ASP A 165 5.01 -28.45 -9.56
C ASP A 165 5.88 -28.43 -8.29
N LYS A 166 7.19 -28.24 -8.42
CA LYS A 166 8.10 -27.98 -7.30
C LYS A 166 7.99 -26.57 -6.74
N ILE A 167 7.36 -25.67 -7.49
CA ILE A 167 7.02 -24.30 -7.09
C ILE A 167 5.49 -24.23 -7.01
N ARG A 168 4.98 -23.92 -5.83
CA ARG A 168 3.53 -23.84 -5.60
C ARG A 168 3.12 -22.42 -5.27
N VAL A 169 2.01 -21.97 -5.86
CA VAL A 169 1.32 -20.73 -5.47
C VAL A 169 0.02 -21.11 -4.77
N ILE A 170 -0.12 -20.69 -3.51
CA ILE A 170 -1.39 -20.74 -2.78
C ILE A 170 -2.04 -19.37 -2.94
N TYR A 171 -3.05 -19.29 -3.80
CA TYR A 171 -3.76 -18.05 -4.05
C TYR A 171 -5.02 -17.94 -3.20
N VAL A 172 -5.10 -16.84 -2.43
CA VAL A 172 -6.22 -16.51 -1.54
C VAL A 172 -6.90 -15.26 -2.10
N PRO A 173 -8.03 -15.39 -2.79
CA PRO A 173 -8.71 -14.23 -3.38
C PRO A 173 -9.36 -13.33 -2.33
N ALA A 174 -9.59 -12.06 -2.67
CA ALA A 174 -10.41 -11.13 -1.89
C ALA A 174 -11.88 -11.59 -1.91
N VAL A 175 -12.33 -12.13 -0.81
CA VAL A 175 -13.54 -12.96 -0.77
C VAL A 175 -14.80 -12.12 -0.87
N ARG A 176 -15.56 -12.26 -1.98
CA ARG A 176 -16.94 -11.75 -2.12
C ARG A 176 -18.01 -12.74 -1.62
N ASP A 177 -17.70 -14.06 -1.57
CA ASP A 177 -18.53 -15.13 -0.97
C ASP A 177 -17.59 -16.06 -0.18
N PRO A 178 -17.31 -15.73 1.10
CA PRO A 178 -16.34 -16.44 1.92
C PRO A 178 -16.62 -17.93 2.05
N SER A 179 -17.88 -18.29 2.18
CA SER A 179 -18.26 -19.65 2.57
C SER A 179 -17.93 -20.70 1.51
N LYS A 180 -18.19 -20.41 0.23
CA LYS A 180 -17.97 -21.40 -0.85
C LYS A 180 -16.51 -21.51 -1.25
N GLN A 181 -15.81 -20.38 -1.38
CA GLN A 181 -14.43 -20.38 -1.87
C GLN A 181 -13.46 -20.91 -0.80
N LEU A 182 -13.61 -20.49 0.46
CA LEU A 182 -12.79 -20.98 1.56
C LEU A 182 -13.05 -22.46 1.85
N LYS A 183 -14.29 -22.92 1.80
CA LYS A 183 -14.61 -24.33 2.00
C LYS A 183 -13.97 -25.21 0.93
N ASN A 184 -14.06 -24.83 -0.34
CA ASN A 184 -13.44 -25.56 -1.44
C ASN A 184 -11.91 -25.56 -1.33
N ALA A 185 -11.30 -24.38 -1.07
CA ALA A 185 -9.86 -24.27 -0.95
C ALA A 185 -9.32 -25.00 0.29
N SER A 186 -9.95 -24.81 1.45
CA SER A 186 -9.59 -25.51 2.69
C SER A 186 -9.78 -27.02 2.55
N GLY A 187 -10.90 -27.45 2.00
CA GLY A 187 -11.17 -28.86 1.76
C GLY A 187 -10.18 -29.49 0.78
N THR A 188 -9.78 -28.75 -0.26
CA THR A 188 -8.78 -29.23 -1.23
C THR A 188 -7.40 -29.36 -0.57
N MET A 189 -6.93 -28.39 0.17
CA MET A 189 -5.63 -28.44 0.85
C MET A 189 -5.61 -29.50 1.94
N MET A 190 -6.64 -29.57 2.79
CA MET A 190 -6.77 -30.62 3.80
C MET A 190 -6.78 -32.01 3.15
N TYR A 191 -7.57 -32.16 2.07
CA TYR A 191 -7.63 -33.42 1.34
C TYR A 191 -6.27 -33.84 0.79
N GLN A 192 -5.49 -32.92 0.23
CA GLN A 192 -4.15 -33.20 -0.29
C GLN A 192 -3.21 -33.72 0.80
N ILE A 193 -3.19 -33.08 1.97
CA ILE A 193 -2.38 -33.53 3.09
C ILE A 193 -2.88 -34.87 3.63
N MET A 194 -4.17 -34.97 3.93
CA MET A 194 -4.75 -36.20 4.49
C MET A 194 -4.63 -37.41 3.55
N SER A 195 -4.77 -37.20 2.25
CA SER A 195 -4.62 -38.26 1.24
C SER A 195 -3.16 -38.69 1.05
N SER A 196 -2.21 -37.82 1.40
CA SER A 196 -0.78 -38.15 1.34
C SER A 196 -0.23 -38.90 2.56
N ILE A 197 -1.06 -39.11 3.59
CA ILE A 197 -0.65 -39.88 4.78
C ILE A 197 -0.42 -41.34 4.42
N ASN A 198 0.68 -41.90 4.89
CA ASN A 198 0.98 -43.34 4.81
C ASN A 198 0.15 -44.11 5.85
N TRP A 199 -1.13 -44.37 5.52
CA TRP A 199 -1.99 -45.15 6.41
C TRP A 199 -1.54 -46.58 6.49
N SER A 200 -1.36 -47.11 7.70
CA SER A 200 -1.01 -48.52 7.91
C SER A 200 -2.16 -49.42 7.41
N GLU A 201 -1.82 -50.63 6.93
CA GLU A 201 -2.81 -51.62 6.48
C GLU A 201 -3.76 -52.04 7.60
N GLU A 202 -3.25 -52.06 8.84
CA GLU A 202 -4.05 -52.29 10.04
C GLU A 202 -5.12 -51.22 10.22
N THR A 203 -4.75 -49.94 10.13
CA THR A 203 -5.71 -48.81 10.23
C THR A 203 -6.74 -48.85 9.10
N LYS A 204 -6.32 -49.08 7.84
CA LYS A 204 -7.22 -49.22 6.70
C LYS A 204 -8.20 -50.39 6.93
N GLY A 205 -7.73 -51.55 7.43
CA GLY A 205 -8.56 -52.70 7.75
C GLY A 205 -9.58 -52.39 8.85
N ASN A 206 -9.18 -51.74 9.90
CA ASN A 206 -10.02 -51.37 11.04
C ASN A 206 -11.11 -50.35 10.62
N VAL A 207 -10.75 -49.32 9.84
CA VAL A 207 -11.73 -48.36 9.33
C VAL A 207 -12.74 -49.03 8.44
N LYS A 208 -12.32 -49.92 7.50
CA LYS A 208 -13.19 -50.68 6.64
C LYS A 208 -14.15 -51.57 7.41
N ALA A 209 -13.67 -52.26 8.45
CA ALA A 209 -14.49 -53.10 9.32
C ALA A 209 -15.57 -52.30 10.06
N LYS A 210 -15.20 -51.12 10.62
CA LYS A 210 -16.14 -50.22 11.30
C LYS A 210 -17.19 -49.62 10.38
N ILE A 211 -16.83 -49.27 9.15
CA ILE A 211 -17.76 -48.78 8.13
C ILE A 211 -18.74 -49.90 7.74
N LYS A 212 -18.25 -51.13 7.64
CA LYS A 212 -19.12 -52.29 7.36
C LYS A 212 -20.13 -52.53 8.49
N GLU A 213 -19.70 -52.52 9.73
CA GLU A 213 -20.55 -52.62 10.92
C GLU A 213 -21.64 -51.53 10.93
N LEU A 214 -21.25 -50.28 10.65
CA LEU A 214 -22.19 -49.16 10.55
C LEU A 214 -23.23 -49.37 9.47
N ASN A 215 -22.84 -49.84 8.27
CA ASN A 215 -23.80 -50.13 7.18
C ASN A 215 -24.75 -51.28 7.53
N GLU A 216 -24.26 -52.33 8.22
CA GLU A 216 -25.08 -53.42 8.70
C GLU A 216 -26.13 -52.91 9.69
N GLN A 217 -25.75 -52.11 10.70
CA GLN A 217 -26.68 -51.48 11.64
C GLN A 217 -27.70 -50.56 10.95
N PHE A 218 -27.27 -49.81 9.92
CA PHE A 218 -28.15 -48.94 9.16
C PHE A 218 -29.19 -49.75 8.36
N GLU A 219 -28.78 -50.83 7.70
CA GLU A 219 -29.68 -51.72 6.94
C GLU A 219 -30.69 -52.45 7.86
N GLU A 220 -30.31 -52.75 9.12
CA GLU A 220 -31.17 -53.41 10.11
C GLU A 220 -32.24 -52.46 10.67
N GLU A 221 -32.06 -51.14 10.57
CA GLU A 221 -33.06 -50.18 11.04
C GLU A 221 -34.39 -50.36 10.28
N LYS A 222 -35.47 -50.52 11.04
CA LYS A 222 -36.79 -50.92 10.51
C LYS A 222 -37.26 -50.07 9.31
N GLY A 223 -37.09 -48.75 9.39
CA GLY A 223 -37.47 -47.83 8.30
C GLY A 223 -36.66 -48.02 7.04
N VAL A 224 -35.33 -48.19 7.21
CA VAL A 224 -34.39 -48.40 6.09
C VAL A 224 -34.65 -49.75 5.42
N SER A 225 -34.80 -50.82 6.21
CA SER A 225 -35.13 -52.18 5.73
C SER A 225 -36.44 -52.21 4.95
N MET A 226 -37.49 -51.54 5.45
CA MET A 226 -38.77 -51.46 4.73
C MET A 226 -38.62 -50.71 3.39
N PHE A 227 -37.90 -49.58 3.37
CA PHE A 227 -37.68 -48.84 2.13
C PHE A 227 -36.81 -49.62 1.15
N GLY A 228 -35.70 -50.21 1.60
CA GLY A 228 -34.80 -51.03 0.81
C GLY A 228 -35.52 -52.25 0.18
N THR A 229 -36.35 -52.92 0.97
CA THR A 229 -37.19 -54.03 0.47
C THR A 229 -38.16 -53.58 -0.61
N SER A 230 -38.83 -52.43 -0.40
CA SER A 230 -39.75 -51.86 -1.38
C SER A 230 -39.03 -51.45 -2.66
N LEU A 231 -37.88 -50.78 -2.52
CA LEU A 231 -37.04 -50.36 -3.65
C LEU A 231 -36.58 -51.56 -4.47
N GLY A 232 -36.05 -52.59 -3.82
CA GLY A 232 -35.60 -53.82 -4.50
C GLY A 232 -36.71 -54.55 -5.21
N LYS A 233 -37.94 -54.57 -4.60
CA LYS A 233 -39.11 -55.14 -5.24
C LYS A 233 -39.55 -54.38 -6.49
N GLN A 234 -39.57 -53.03 -6.41
CA GLN A 234 -39.94 -52.21 -7.53
C GLN A 234 -38.87 -52.26 -8.65
N TRP A 235 -37.61 -52.24 -8.30
CA TRP A 235 -36.50 -52.30 -9.24
C TRP A 235 -36.60 -53.55 -10.13
N LYS A 236 -36.87 -54.73 -9.55
CA LYS A 236 -37.05 -55.95 -10.29
C LYS A 236 -38.20 -55.92 -11.30
N THR A 237 -39.15 -54.98 -11.19
CA THR A 237 -40.24 -54.84 -12.18
C THR A 237 -39.80 -54.06 -13.42
N TYR A 238 -38.71 -53.26 -13.30
CA TYR A 238 -38.19 -52.43 -14.38
C TYR A 238 -36.95 -53.04 -15.07
N ASP A 239 -36.15 -53.79 -14.32
CA ASP A 239 -34.97 -54.46 -14.87
C ASP A 239 -34.90 -55.92 -14.42
N SER A 240 -34.72 -56.81 -15.38
CA SER A 240 -34.57 -58.26 -15.18
C SER A 240 -33.14 -58.75 -15.37
N ASP A 241 -32.16 -57.84 -15.56
CA ASP A 241 -30.73 -58.18 -15.69
C ASP A 241 -30.15 -58.66 -14.34
N GLU A 242 -29.68 -59.91 -14.35
CA GLU A 242 -29.11 -60.52 -13.14
C GLU A 242 -27.92 -59.70 -12.55
N ARG A 243 -27.20 -58.96 -13.38
CA ARG A 243 -26.06 -58.12 -12.96
C ARG A 243 -26.46 -56.96 -12.05
N TYR A 244 -27.72 -56.49 -12.15
CA TYR A 244 -28.24 -55.34 -11.38
C TYR A 244 -29.45 -55.77 -10.50
N SER A 245 -29.59 -57.04 -10.20
CA SER A 245 -30.79 -57.62 -9.55
C SER A 245 -30.99 -57.12 -8.10
N THR A 246 -29.99 -56.58 -7.45
CA THR A 246 -30.09 -56.16 -6.03
C THR A 246 -29.83 -54.66 -5.89
N ALA A 247 -30.82 -53.93 -5.38
CA ALA A 247 -30.71 -52.54 -4.97
C ALA A 247 -30.66 -52.46 -3.45
N SER A 248 -29.55 -51.94 -2.88
CA SER A 248 -29.39 -51.75 -1.43
C SER A 248 -29.04 -50.30 -1.10
N LEU A 249 -29.40 -49.91 0.11
CA LEU A 249 -29.07 -48.58 0.67
C LEU A 249 -27.83 -48.69 1.54
N ARG A 250 -26.86 -47.88 1.29
CA ARG A 250 -25.62 -47.84 2.11
C ARG A 250 -25.17 -46.40 2.37
N PHE A 251 -24.51 -46.17 3.48
CA PHE A 251 -23.72 -44.95 3.63
C PHE A 251 -22.61 -44.94 2.59
N ASN A 252 -22.48 -43.85 1.86
CA ASN A 252 -21.42 -43.65 0.84
C ASN A 252 -20.06 -43.38 1.51
N SER A 253 -19.54 -44.32 2.29
CA SER A 253 -18.26 -44.24 3.00
C SER A 253 -17.61 -45.61 2.94
N ALA A 254 -17.28 -46.08 1.74
CA ALA A 254 -16.80 -47.45 1.54
C ALA A 254 -15.30 -47.61 1.90
N ASP A 255 -14.54 -46.54 1.92
CA ASP A 255 -13.10 -46.57 2.14
C ASP A 255 -12.59 -45.30 2.86
N ILE A 256 -11.31 -45.31 3.22
CA ILE A 256 -10.66 -44.24 3.93
C ILE A 256 -10.60 -42.97 3.07
N GLU A 257 -10.45 -43.07 1.75
CA GLU A 257 -10.38 -41.91 0.83
C GLU A 257 -11.70 -41.14 0.80
N THR A 258 -12.83 -41.86 0.75
CA THR A 258 -14.18 -41.28 0.82
C THR A 258 -14.41 -40.61 2.18
N SER A 259 -13.89 -41.18 3.25
CA SER A 259 -13.97 -40.59 4.60
C SER A 259 -13.12 -39.33 4.72
N ILE A 260 -11.90 -39.31 4.17
CA ILE A 260 -11.03 -38.13 4.13
C ILE A 260 -11.71 -36.95 3.40
N ARG A 261 -12.38 -37.21 2.27
CA ARG A 261 -13.13 -36.17 1.52
C ARG A 261 -14.25 -35.50 2.32
N LYS A 262 -14.76 -36.18 3.35
CA LYS A 262 -15.83 -35.70 4.24
C LYS A 262 -15.33 -35.19 5.57
N THR A 263 -14.01 -35.17 5.78
CA THR A 263 -13.42 -34.64 7.01
C THR A 263 -13.63 -33.13 7.10
N GLU A 264 -14.18 -32.69 8.21
CA GLU A 264 -14.43 -31.27 8.50
C GLU A 264 -13.70 -30.85 9.77
N VAL A 265 -13.33 -29.57 9.85
CA VAL A 265 -12.80 -28.98 11.07
C VAL A 265 -13.96 -28.46 11.91
N VAL A 266 -13.97 -28.84 13.18
CA VAL A 266 -14.96 -28.38 14.17
C VAL A 266 -14.27 -27.55 15.26
N PHE A 267 -14.98 -26.58 15.79
CA PHE A 267 -14.51 -25.62 16.77
C PHE A 267 -15.31 -25.73 18.06
N GLU A 268 -14.59 -25.83 19.20
CA GLU A 268 -15.12 -25.86 20.56
C GLU A 268 -14.17 -25.06 21.51
N PRO A 269 -14.69 -24.46 22.61
CA PRO A 269 -16.11 -24.31 22.94
C PRO A 269 -16.75 -23.16 22.17
N THR A 270 -18.08 -23.22 21.97
CA THR A 270 -18.89 -22.18 21.34
C THR A 270 -19.88 -21.57 22.31
N GLU A 271 -20.47 -20.42 21.96
CA GLU A 271 -21.47 -19.75 22.79
C GLU A 271 -22.75 -20.59 23.00
N THR A 272 -23.02 -21.48 22.09
CA THR A 272 -24.19 -22.37 22.16
C THR A 272 -23.90 -23.70 22.83
N GLY A 273 -22.64 -23.98 23.17
CA GLY A 273 -22.19 -25.28 23.69
C GLY A 273 -22.30 -26.43 22.69
N LYS A 274 -22.43 -26.11 21.37
CA LYS A 274 -22.40 -27.07 20.25
C LYS A 274 -21.14 -26.85 19.43
N GLU A 275 -20.68 -27.87 18.75
CA GLU A 275 -19.60 -27.78 17.77
C GLU A 275 -20.01 -26.85 16.62
N TYR A 276 -19.11 -25.94 16.21
CA TYR A 276 -19.29 -25.13 15.03
C TYR A 276 -18.36 -25.61 13.93
N THR A 277 -18.89 -25.71 12.73
CA THR A 277 -18.09 -25.86 11.50
C THR A 277 -17.66 -24.50 11.00
N ILE A 278 -16.71 -24.48 10.05
CA ILE A 278 -16.20 -23.24 9.45
C ILE A 278 -17.32 -22.37 8.84
N ASP A 279 -18.38 -22.99 8.33
CA ASP A 279 -19.53 -22.29 7.73
C ASP A 279 -20.36 -21.49 8.74
N GLN A 280 -20.24 -21.82 10.02
CA GLN A 280 -20.95 -21.17 11.12
C GLN A 280 -20.14 -20.03 11.76
N MET A 281 -18.88 -19.86 11.35
CA MET A 281 -18.02 -18.77 11.83
C MET A 281 -18.27 -17.48 11.05
N GLY A 282 -18.02 -16.32 11.69
CA GLY A 282 -17.99 -15.04 11.00
C GLY A 282 -16.83 -14.93 10.02
N ASP A 283 -16.98 -14.12 8.97
CA ASP A 283 -16.05 -14.00 7.84
C ASP A 283 -14.62 -13.66 8.26
N GLY A 284 -14.44 -12.78 9.25
CA GLY A 284 -13.12 -12.44 9.76
C GLY A 284 -12.38 -13.62 10.42
N LEU A 285 -13.09 -14.45 11.18
CA LEU A 285 -12.53 -15.65 11.80
C LEU A 285 -12.21 -16.72 10.74
N ARG A 286 -13.04 -16.86 9.71
CA ARG A 286 -12.77 -17.75 8.57
C ARG A 286 -11.48 -17.37 7.86
N SER A 287 -11.27 -16.07 7.60
CA SER A 287 -10.05 -15.57 6.96
C SER A 287 -8.81 -15.87 7.81
N LEU A 288 -8.87 -15.64 9.12
CA LEU A 288 -7.78 -15.97 10.04
C LEU A 288 -7.52 -17.48 10.13
N PHE A 289 -8.57 -18.29 10.14
CA PHE A 289 -8.45 -19.74 10.13
C PHE A 289 -7.79 -20.25 8.84
N TYR A 290 -8.14 -19.68 7.70
CA TYR A 290 -7.52 -20.05 6.42
C TYR A 290 -6.00 -19.81 6.44
N ILE A 291 -5.55 -18.66 6.93
CA ILE A 291 -4.13 -18.34 7.04
C ILE A 291 -3.45 -19.28 8.04
N SER A 292 -4.11 -19.61 9.16
CA SER A 292 -3.62 -20.61 10.13
C SER A 292 -3.51 -22.00 9.50
N LEU A 293 -4.43 -22.39 8.62
CA LEU A 293 -4.37 -23.65 7.89
C LEU A 293 -3.16 -23.69 6.94
N VAL A 294 -2.94 -22.61 6.19
CA VAL A 294 -1.75 -22.49 5.32
C VAL A 294 -0.46 -22.61 6.13
N ASP A 295 -0.38 -21.91 7.26
CA ASP A 295 0.77 -21.98 8.16
C ASP A 295 1.01 -23.39 8.70
N SER A 296 -0.07 -24.08 9.13
CA SER A 296 -0.01 -25.47 9.60
C SER A 296 0.45 -26.44 8.51
N ILE A 297 0.03 -26.24 7.26
CA ILE A 297 0.47 -27.06 6.12
C ILE A 297 1.97 -26.88 5.88
N LEU A 298 2.48 -25.65 5.92
CA LEU A 298 3.90 -25.36 5.76
C LEU A 298 4.74 -25.97 6.90
N ASP A 299 4.22 -25.99 8.14
CA ASP A 299 4.89 -26.66 9.27
C ASP A 299 4.96 -28.16 9.07
N VAL A 300 3.86 -28.79 8.63
CA VAL A 300 3.82 -30.23 8.31
C VAL A 300 4.79 -30.55 7.16
N GLU A 301 4.82 -29.74 6.11
CA GLU A 301 5.76 -29.91 4.99
C GLU A 301 7.22 -29.75 5.44
N GLY A 302 7.51 -28.83 6.36
CA GLY A 302 8.84 -28.73 6.97
C GLY A 302 9.23 -29.98 7.79
N GLN A 303 8.24 -30.64 8.44
CA GLN A 303 8.46 -31.91 9.12
C GLN A 303 8.70 -33.05 8.12
N MET A 304 7.92 -33.11 7.03
CA MET A 304 8.12 -34.09 5.95
C MET A 304 9.55 -34.04 5.38
N VAL A 305 10.10 -32.84 5.15
CA VAL A 305 11.48 -32.68 4.67
C VAL A 305 12.46 -33.31 5.66
N ARG A 306 12.30 -33.03 6.94
CA ARG A 306 13.18 -33.61 7.99
C ARG A 306 13.07 -35.14 8.09
N GLU A 307 11.86 -35.70 7.99
CA GLU A 307 11.65 -37.17 7.97
C GLU A 307 12.35 -37.79 6.76
N ILE A 308 12.22 -37.19 5.55
CA ILE A 308 12.88 -37.68 4.35
C ILE A 308 14.41 -37.65 4.48
N GLU A 309 14.97 -36.63 5.15
CA GLU A 309 16.41 -36.51 5.40
C GLU A 309 16.93 -37.59 6.39
N ILE A 310 16.12 -37.97 7.40
CA ILE A 310 16.49 -38.92 8.44
C ILE A 310 16.28 -40.36 7.93
N ASP A 311 15.10 -40.67 7.40
CA ASP A 311 14.74 -42.04 6.95
C ASP A 311 13.82 -41.95 5.70
N PRO A 312 14.38 -41.94 4.48
CA PRO A 312 13.62 -41.85 3.26
C PRO A 312 12.64 -43.00 3.00
N GLU A 313 12.85 -44.16 3.65
CA GLU A 313 12.03 -45.35 3.43
C GLU A 313 10.79 -45.41 4.34
N HIS A 314 10.85 -44.77 5.53
CA HIS A 314 9.78 -44.81 6.51
C HIS A 314 9.25 -43.41 6.84
N THR A 315 8.60 -42.78 5.86
CA THR A 315 8.02 -41.44 6.02
C THR A 315 6.54 -41.52 6.40
N SER A 316 6.07 -40.56 7.20
CA SER A 316 4.65 -40.43 7.58
C SER A 316 3.75 -40.07 6.38
N PHE A 317 4.33 -39.53 5.32
CA PHE A 317 3.62 -39.06 4.13
C PHE A 317 4.28 -39.58 2.85
N ASN A 318 3.49 -39.90 1.84
CA ASN A 318 3.96 -40.41 0.54
C ASN A 318 4.22 -39.32 -0.52
N ARG A 319 4.09 -38.05 -0.14
CA ARG A 319 4.28 -36.89 -1.02
C ARG A 319 5.56 -36.14 -0.64
N LYS A 320 6.30 -35.68 -1.65
CA LYS A 320 7.40 -34.74 -1.45
C LYS A 320 6.84 -33.31 -1.44
N PRO A 321 7.16 -32.48 -0.43
CA PRO A 321 6.70 -31.11 -0.39
C PRO A 321 7.31 -30.27 -1.52
N PRO A 322 6.69 -29.14 -1.92
CA PRO A 322 7.28 -28.19 -2.84
C PRO A 322 8.58 -27.61 -2.29
N ILE A 323 9.48 -27.20 -3.18
CA ILE A 323 10.74 -26.54 -2.81
C ILE A 323 10.47 -25.12 -2.35
N LEU A 324 9.51 -24.46 -3.01
CA LEU A 324 9.07 -23.11 -2.69
C LEU A 324 7.55 -23.03 -2.75
N THR A 325 6.95 -22.51 -1.69
CA THR A 325 5.54 -22.14 -1.65
C THR A 325 5.41 -20.61 -1.58
N ILE A 326 4.72 -20.02 -2.54
CA ILE A 326 4.38 -18.59 -2.57
C ILE A 326 2.94 -18.44 -2.10
N VAL A 327 2.73 -17.79 -0.96
CA VAL A 327 1.40 -17.51 -0.41
C VAL A 327 0.97 -16.15 -0.90
N ALA A 328 0.05 -16.12 -1.88
CA ALA A 328 -0.45 -14.90 -2.53
C ALA A 328 -1.84 -14.58 -2.01
N ILE A 329 -1.99 -13.49 -1.25
CA ILE A 329 -3.24 -13.14 -0.55
C ILE A 329 -3.75 -11.79 -1.04
N GLU A 330 -5.01 -11.76 -1.47
CA GLU A 330 -5.68 -10.51 -1.81
C GLU A 330 -6.44 -9.93 -0.62
N GLU A 331 -6.17 -8.65 -0.35
CA GLU A 331 -6.92 -7.79 0.58
C GLU A 331 -7.28 -8.51 1.89
N PRO A 332 -6.27 -9.05 2.61
CA PRO A 332 -6.53 -9.87 3.80
C PRO A 332 -7.21 -9.12 4.94
N GLU A 333 -7.25 -7.79 4.86
CA GLU A 333 -7.97 -6.92 5.81
C GLU A 333 -9.49 -6.97 5.67
N ASN A 334 -10.02 -7.47 4.56
CA ASN A 334 -11.45 -7.53 4.36
C ASN A 334 -12.13 -8.40 5.42
N HIS A 335 -13.18 -7.86 6.04
CA HIS A 335 -13.95 -8.49 7.11
C HIS A 335 -13.18 -8.74 8.43
N ILE A 336 -11.91 -8.34 8.55
CA ILE A 336 -11.12 -8.49 9.77
C ILE A 336 -11.21 -7.21 10.61
N ALA A 337 -11.52 -7.36 11.90
CA ALA A 337 -11.57 -6.22 12.81
C ALA A 337 -10.19 -5.53 12.92
N PRO A 338 -10.11 -4.19 12.92
CA PRO A 338 -8.86 -3.44 12.87
C PRO A 338 -7.81 -3.83 13.93
N HIS A 339 -8.24 -4.24 15.12
CA HIS A 339 -7.34 -4.67 16.20
C HIS A 339 -6.66 -6.02 15.92
N LEU A 340 -7.20 -6.84 15.01
CA LEU A 340 -6.62 -8.14 14.61
C LEU A 340 -5.63 -8.02 13.44
N LEU A 341 -5.59 -6.88 12.74
CA LEU A 341 -4.68 -6.69 11.59
C LEU A 341 -3.21 -6.82 11.97
N GLY A 342 -2.84 -6.41 13.20
CA GLY A 342 -1.48 -6.61 13.69
C GLY A 342 -1.09 -8.09 13.82
N LYS A 343 -2.02 -8.93 14.30
CA LYS A 343 -1.83 -10.38 14.40
C LYS A 343 -1.76 -11.02 13.01
N LEU A 344 -2.62 -10.59 12.09
CA LEU A 344 -2.60 -11.03 10.70
C LEU A 344 -1.22 -10.79 10.05
N VAL A 345 -0.71 -9.56 10.12
CA VAL A 345 0.60 -9.20 9.56
C VAL A 345 1.73 -9.96 10.26
N GLY A 346 1.64 -10.18 11.59
CA GLY A 346 2.59 -11.02 12.33
C GLY A 346 2.64 -12.44 11.77
N ASN A 347 1.49 -13.09 11.63
CA ASN A 347 1.42 -14.46 11.08
C ASN A 347 1.97 -14.54 9.65
N LEU A 348 1.73 -13.51 8.81
CA LEU A 348 2.30 -13.48 7.45
C LEU A 348 3.82 -13.28 7.45
N LYS A 349 4.37 -12.53 8.41
CA LYS A 349 5.82 -12.44 8.62
C LYS A 349 6.42 -13.78 9.07
N ASP A 350 5.73 -14.51 9.95
CA ASP A 350 6.14 -15.83 10.41
C ASP A 350 6.14 -16.84 9.26
N ILE A 351 5.09 -16.84 8.41
CA ILE A 351 5.04 -17.66 7.19
C ILE A 351 6.21 -17.29 6.25
N ALA A 352 6.43 -16.02 6.00
CA ALA A 352 7.50 -15.53 5.14
C ALA A 352 8.90 -15.83 5.71
N GLY A 353 9.03 -15.97 7.02
CA GLY A 353 10.28 -16.35 7.69
C GLY A 353 10.69 -17.83 7.52
N LYS A 354 9.81 -18.69 6.96
CA LYS A 354 10.14 -20.10 6.70
C LYS A 354 11.01 -20.22 5.46
N ASN A 355 11.96 -21.14 5.48
CA ASN A 355 12.97 -21.32 4.41
C ASN A 355 12.36 -21.67 3.04
N ASN A 356 11.19 -22.31 3.02
CA ASN A 356 10.51 -22.80 1.83
C ASN A 356 9.25 -22.00 1.49
N ALA A 357 9.06 -20.81 2.07
CA ALA A 357 7.88 -19.99 1.85
C ALA A 357 8.21 -18.52 1.62
N GLN A 358 7.41 -17.86 0.79
CA GLN A 358 7.34 -16.40 0.64
C GLN A 358 5.87 -15.97 0.71
N ALA A 359 5.62 -14.78 1.25
CA ALA A 359 4.28 -14.22 1.31
C ALA A 359 4.17 -12.95 0.47
N ILE A 360 3.17 -12.88 -0.38
CA ILE A 360 2.83 -11.70 -1.17
C ILE A 360 1.38 -11.34 -0.86
N MET A 361 1.12 -10.11 -0.45
CA MET A 361 -0.26 -9.65 -0.23
C MET A 361 -0.55 -8.37 -0.99
N THR A 362 -1.83 -8.18 -1.35
CA THR A 362 -2.32 -6.89 -1.83
C THR A 362 -3.08 -6.19 -0.72
N SER A 363 -3.03 -4.87 -0.70
CA SER A 363 -3.83 -4.08 0.22
C SER A 363 -4.18 -2.71 -0.36
N HIS A 364 -5.35 -2.20 0.02
CA HIS A 364 -5.74 -0.81 -0.19
C HIS A 364 -5.99 -0.08 1.15
N SER A 365 -5.60 -0.70 2.26
CA SER A 365 -5.85 -0.21 3.61
C SER A 365 -4.66 0.51 4.21
N PRO A 366 -4.80 1.81 4.57
CA PRO A 366 -3.80 2.53 5.35
C PRO A 366 -3.42 1.80 6.65
N ALA A 367 -4.38 1.10 7.25
CA ALA A 367 -4.15 0.35 8.47
C ALA A 367 -3.17 -0.83 8.30
N ILE A 368 -3.11 -1.45 7.13
CA ILE A 368 -2.10 -2.49 6.80
C ILE A 368 -0.76 -1.82 6.54
N VAL A 369 -0.72 -0.75 5.73
CA VAL A 369 0.53 -0.06 5.37
C VAL A 369 1.32 0.37 6.60
N LYS A 370 0.66 0.91 7.63
CA LYS A 370 1.29 1.25 8.93
C LYS A 370 2.08 0.11 9.60
N ARG A 371 1.77 -1.15 9.28
CA ARG A 371 2.32 -2.34 9.92
C ARG A 371 3.38 -3.06 9.09
N ILE A 372 3.59 -2.60 7.87
CA ILE A 372 4.56 -3.14 6.93
C ILE A 372 5.78 -2.22 6.88
N ASP A 373 6.95 -2.83 6.78
CA ASP A 373 8.18 -2.08 6.58
C ASP A 373 8.19 -1.49 5.16
N PRO A 374 8.58 -0.20 4.97
CA PRO A 374 8.53 0.47 3.67
C PRO A 374 9.27 -0.26 2.55
N GLU A 375 10.35 -0.96 2.89
CA GLU A 375 11.17 -1.75 1.97
C GLU A 375 10.35 -2.88 1.32
N ASN A 376 9.35 -3.40 2.04
CA ASN A 376 8.48 -4.48 1.57
C ASN A 376 7.26 -3.98 0.78
N LEU A 377 7.11 -2.67 0.59
CA LEU A 377 6.02 -2.09 -0.18
C LEU A 377 6.37 -1.99 -1.66
N ARG A 378 5.40 -2.33 -2.53
CA ARG A 378 5.44 -2.09 -3.97
C ARG A 378 4.22 -1.27 -4.33
N TYR A 379 4.44 -0.06 -4.81
CA TYR A 379 3.39 0.89 -5.13
C TYR A 379 2.95 0.73 -6.57
N PHE A 380 1.67 0.43 -6.74
CA PHE A 380 1.02 0.25 -8.04
C PHE A 380 0.20 1.47 -8.38
N ARG A 381 0.42 2.03 -9.57
CA ARG A 381 -0.29 3.18 -10.08
C ARG A 381 -0.66 2.99 -11.54
N LEU A 382 -1.84 3.46 -11.90
CA LEU A 382 -2.26 3.56 -13.29
C LEU A 382 -1.72 4.88 -13.88
N ASP A 383 -0.88 4.79 -14.90
CA ASP A 383 -0.51 5.92 -15.73
C ASP A 383 -1.71 6.33 -16.58
N ARG A 384 -2.18 7.56 -16.41
CA ARG A 384 -3.39 8.07 -17.10
C ARG A 384 -3.14 8.37 -18.58
N GLU A 385 -1.90 8.64 -18.96
CA GLU A 385 -1.56 8.94 -20.36
C GLU A 385 -1.47 7.63 -21.16
N LEU A 386 -0.82 6.63 -20.62
CA LEU A 386 -0.63 5.33 -21.27
C LEU A 386 -1.76 4.34 -21.00
N LEU A 387 -2.63 4.58 -20.02
CA LEU A 387 -3.60 3.64 -19.47
C LEU A 387 -2.97 2.29 -19.10
N ALA A 388 -1.73 2.33 -18.64
CA ALA A 388 -0.96 1.18 -18.24
C ALA A 388 -0.51 1.29 -16.79
N SER A 389 -0.42 0.17 -16.10
CA SER A 389 0.01 0.12 -14.70
C SER A 389 1.53 0.21 -14.60
N LYS A 390 2.02 1.03 -13.69
CA LYS A 390 3.43 1.16 -13.30
C LYS A 390 3.62 0.69 -11.86
N VAL A 391 4.78 0.09 -11.59
CA VAL A 391 5.15 -0.38 -10.25
C VAL A 391 6.40 0.36 -9.79
N ARG A 392 6.35 0.91 -8.57
CA ARG A 392 7.46 1.64 -7.94
C ARG A 392 7.80 1.01 -6.60
N CYS A 393 9.08 1.07 -6.24
CA CYS A 393 9.59 0.69 -4.92
C CYS A 393 9.86 1.96 -4.11
N ILE A 394 9.69 1.89 -2.80
CA ILE A 394 10.15 2.95 -1.90
C ILE A 394 11.65 2.82 -1.74
N THR A 395 12.39 3.83 -2.17
CA THR A 395 13.84 3.88 -2.02
C THR A 395 14.19 4.56 -0.70
N LEU A 396 14.70 3.79 0.26
CA LEU A 396 15.22 4.36 1.51
C LEU A 396 16.70 4.75 1.36
N PRO A 397 17.17 5.78 2.08
CA PRO A 397 18.58 6.09 2.19
C PRO A 397 19.36 4.92 2.78
N ASP A 398 20.68 4.88 2.54
CA ASP A 398 21.57 3.89 3.14
C ASP A 398 21.58 4.05 4.67
N GLU A 399 21.15 3.01 5.39
CA GLU A 399 21.04 3.04 6.86
C GLU A 399 22.37 3.29 7.55
N GLU A 400 23.48 2.74 7.02
CA GLU A 400 24.81 2.89 7.62
C GLU A 400 25.39 4.31 7.45
N ARG A 401 25.09 4.98 6.32
CA ARG A 401 25.63 6.30 5.97
C ARG A 401 24.72 7.46 6.37
N MET A 402 23.41 7.23 6.44
CA MET A 402 22.40 8.27 6.64
C MET A 402 21.33 7.82 7.65
N GLN A 403 21.73 7.28 8.81
CA GLN A 403 20.87 6.65 9.80
C GLN A 403 19.68 7.51 10.24
N ASP A 404 19.90 8.82 10.48
CA ASP A 404 18.81 9.71 10.90
C ASP A 404 17.78 9.92 9.79
N GLN A 405 18.23 10.07 8.54
CA GLN A 405 17.33 10.21 7.39
C GLN A 405 16.55 8.92 7.14
N TYR A 406 17.20 7.78 7.23
CA TYR A 406 16.57 6.47 7.10
C TYR A 406 15.44 6.30 8.11
N LYS A 407 15.72 6.53 9.40
CA LYS A 407 14.72 6.43 10.48
C LYS A 407 13.56 7.40 10.25
N TYR A 408 13.88 8.65 9.87
CA TYR A 408 12.86 9.67 9.65
C TYR A 408 11.91 9.29 8.51
N ILE A 409 12.44 8.89 7.34
CA ILE A 409 11.62 8.48 6.21
C ILE A 409 10.77 7.25 6.57
N LYS A 410 11.38 6.28 7.26
CA LYS A 410 10.68 5.06 7.71
C LYS A 410 9.49 5.39 8.62
N GLU A 411 9.65 6.31 9.57
CA GLU A 411 8.57 6.73 10.45
C GLU A 411 7.53 7.61 9.72
N ALA A 412 7.97 8.51 8.83
CA ALA A 412 7.07 9.34 8.04
C ALA A 412 6.15 8.52 7.12
N VAL A 413 6.70 7.49 6.46
CA VAL A 413 5.93 6.53 5.63
C VAL A 413 4.86 5.83 6.47
N ARG A 414 5.15 5.49 7.72
CA ARG A 414 4.21 4.82 8.63
C ARG A 414 3.19 5.77 9.25
N ALA A 415 3.56 7.04 9.44
CA ALA A 415 2.69 8.01 10.09
C ALA A 415 1.50 8.40 9.22
N TYR A 416 1.72 8.58 7.92
CA TYR A 416 0.72 9.09 6.97
C TYR A 416 0.50 8.14 5.78
N PRO A 417 0.00 6.92 6.01
CA PRO A 417 -0.17 5.92 4.95
C PRO A 417 -1.29 6.28 3.96
N GLU A 418 -2.15 7.23 4.30
CA GLU A 418 -3.22 7.74 3.45
C GLU A 418 -2.66 8.36 2.15
N LEU A 419 -1.44 8.93 2.21
CA LEU A 419 -0.79 9.55 1.05
C LEU A 419 -0.62 8.60 -0.16
N TYR A 420 -0.46 7.29 0.09
CA TYR A 420 -0.31 6.30 -0.98
C TYR A 420 -1.57 6.08 -1.81
N PHE A 421 -2.72 6.48 -1.27
CA PHE A 421 -4.02 6.31 -1.91
C PHE A 421 -4.60 7.62 -2.43
N ALA A 422 -3.91 8.73 -2.16
CA ALA A 422 -4.33 10.05 -2.61
C ALA A 422 -4.07 10.26 -4.11
N LYS A 423 -4.95 11.04 -4.74
CA LYS A 423 -4.73 11.57 -6.09
C LYS A 423 -3.79 12.77 -6.07
N LEU A 424 -3.81 13.52 -4.96
CA LEU A 424 -2.99 14.69 -4.69
C LEU A 424 -2.68 14.76 -3.20
N VAL A 425 -1.43 15.05 -2.85
CA VAL A 425 -1.01 15.29 -1.48
C VAL A 425 -0.73 16.77 -1.27
N ILE A 426 -1.29 17.36 -0.21
CA ILE A 426 -0.93 18.71 0.22
C ILE A 426 -0.10 18.58 1.49
N LEU A 427 1.15 19.02 1.41
CA LEU A 427 2.11 19.00 2.52
C LEU A 427 2.02 20.32 3.27
N GLY A 428 1.67 20.29 4.55
CA GLY A 428 1.67 21.44 5.47
C GLY A 428 2.78 21.31 6.52
N GLU A 429 3.14 22.39 7.23
CA GLU A 429 4.17 22.30 8.28
C GLU A 429 3.65 21.77 9.61
N GLY A 430 2.34 21.94 9.91
CA GLY A 430 1.78 21.55 11.20
C GLY A 430 0.29 21.24 11.20
N ASP A 431 -0.24 21.11 12.43
CA ASP A 431 -1.64 20.75 12.68
C ASP A 431 -2.64 21.82 12.20
N SER A 432 -2.19 23.07 12.03
CA SER A 432 -3.03 24.17 11.57
C SER A 432 -3.50 23.95 10.12
N GLU A 433 -2.61 23.50 9.25
CA GLU A 433 -2.92 23.20 7.87
C GLU A 433 -3.93 22.05 7.75
N GLU A 434 -3.78 21.02 8.60
CA GLU A 434 -4.69 19.89 8.65
C GLU A 434 -6.13 20.29 9.04
N ILE A 435 -6.28 21.39 9.77
CA ILE A 435 -7.59 21.93 10.17
C ILE A 435 -8.11 22.94 9.14
N ILE A 436 -7.26 23.84 8.67
CA ILE A 436 -7.66 24.98 7.86
C ILE A 436 -7.94 24.57 6.41
N LEU A 437 -7.02 23.80 5.79
CA LEU A 437 -7.11 23.46 4.38
C LEU A 437 -8.36 22.64 4.02
N PRO A 438 -8.75 21.61 4.79
CA PRO A 438 -9.99 20.89 4.50
C PRO A 438 -11.22 21.80 4.53
N LYS A 439 -11.30 22.74 5.46
CA LYS A 439 -12.45 23.65 5.60
C LYS A 439 -12.63 24.53 4.37
N TYR A 440 -11.55 25.11 3.87
CA TYR A 440 -11.62 25.92 2.63
C TYR A 440 -11.88 25.07 1.39
N TRP A 441 -11.24 23.88 1.32
CA TRP A 441 -11.51 22.96 0.22
C TRP A 441 -12.97 22.51 0.20
N GLU A 442 -13.50 22.09 1.35
CA GLU A 442 -14.89 21.65 1.49
C GLU A 442 -15.89 22.75 1.13
N ALA A 443 -15.64 23.98 1.56
CA ALA A 443 -16.46 25.10 1.20
C ALA A 443 -16.51 25.35 -0.32
N ILE A 444 -15.41 25.18 -1.04
CA ILE A 444 -15.27 25.53 -2.48
C ILE A 444 -15.66 24.35 -3.39
N HIS A 445 -15.14 23.15 -3.11
CA HIS A 445 -15.20 21.96 -3.96
C HIS A 445 -15.95 20.76 -3.35
N GLY A 446 -16.33 20.84 -2.09
CA GLY A 446 -16.93 19.74 -1.35
C GLY A 446 -15.87 18.83 -0.68
N ASN A 447 -16.30 17.66 -0.22
CA ASN A 447 -15.50 16.79 0.65
C ASN A 447 -14.14 16.42 0.05
N THR A 448 -13.07 16.53 0.85
CA THR A 448 -11.69 16.20 0.49
C THR A 448 -11.51 14.74 0.11
N ASP A 449 -12.20 13.82 0.80
CA ASP A 449 -12.12 12.38 0.52
C ASP A 449 -12.67 12.05 -0.89
N VAL A 450 -13.78 12.70 -1.28
CA VAL A 450 -14.36 12.53 -2.63
C VAL A 450 -13.40 13.05 -3.70
N SER A 451 -12.69 14.14 -3.41
CA SER A 451 -11.68 14.70 -4.31
C SER A 451 -10.40 13.84 -4.35
N GLY A 452 -10.18 13.01 -3.33
CA GLY A 452 -8.99 12.16 -3.20
C GLY A 452 -7.75 12.94 -2.80
N ILE A 453 -7.91 13.97 -1.96
CA ILE A 453 -6.81 14.77 -1.41
C ILE A 453 -6.45 14.24 -0.03
N SER A 454 -5.14 14.11 0.21
CA SER A 454 -4.58 13.87 1.54
C SER A 454 -3.78 15.08 1.99
N ILE A 455 -4.08 15.61 3.18
CA ILE A 455 -3.33 16.70 3.79
C ILE A 455 -2.42 16.09 4.84
N VAL A 456 -1.11 16.35 4.73
CA VAL A 456 -0.08 15.71 5.56
C VAL A 456 0.71 16.78 6.30
N PRO A 457 0.57 16.88 7.63
CA PRO A 457 1.37 17.77 8.44
C PRO A 457 2.78 17.18 8.63
N LEU A 458 3.80 17.96 8.26
CA LEU A 458 5.20 17.49 8.25
C LEU A 458 5.86 17.46 9.64
N GLY A 459 5.29 18.13 10.63
CA GLY A 459 5.85 18.25 11.98
C GLY A 459 7.15 19.05 12.04
N GLY A 460 7.42 19.91 11.05
CA GLY A 460 8.59 20.79 10.99
C GLY A 460 9.34 20.79 9.66
N ARG A 461 10.65 21.10 9.67
CA ARG A 461 11.51 21.38 8.50
C ARG A 461 11.94 20.15 7.68
N HIS A 462 11.07 19.15 7.49
CA HIS A 462 11.45 17.85 6.87
C HIS A 462 10.77 17.58 5.52
N VAL A 463 10.32 18.62 4.83
CA VAL A 463 9.62 18.53 3.55
C VAL A 463 10.40 17.78 2.47
N ASN A 464 11.73 17.88 2.48
CA ASN A 464 12.62 17.26 1.51
C ASN A 464 12.48 15.72 1.43
N HIS A 465 12.20 15.05 2.55
CA HIS A 465 12.05 13.62 2.57
C HIS A 465 10.73 13.17 1.92
N PHE A 466 9.65 13.94 2.14
CA PHE A 466 8.37 13.70 1.49
C PHE A 466 8.43 14.03 -0.01
N TRP A 467 9.10 15.09 -0.41
CA TRP A 467 9.28 15.41 -1.83
C TRP A 467 9.98 14.28 -2.57
N ARG A 468 11.06 13.74 -2.02
CA ARG A 468 11.75 12.59 -2.61
C ARG A 468 10.82 11.37 -2.70
N LEU A 469 10.15 11.02 -1.61
CA LEU A 469 9.20 9.89 -1.58
C LEU A 469 8.09 10.06 -2.63
N LEU A 470 7.45 11.22 -2.67
CA LEU A 470 6.33 11.48 -3.58
C LEU A 470 6.79 11.53 -5.04
N ASN A 471 7.98 12.06 -5.32
CA ASN A 471 8.59 12.03 -6.66
C ASN A 471 8.92 10.61 -7.10
N ASP A 472 9.57 9.80 -6.23
CA ASP A 472 9.90 8.40 -6.52
C ASP A 472 8.65 7.56 -6.84
N LEU A 473 7.54 7.87 -6.18
CA LEU A 473 6.24 7.21 -6.37
C LEU A 473 5.37 7.88 -7.46
N GLU A 474 5.82 8.99 -8.03
CA GLU A 474 5.07 9.80 -9.01
C GLU A 474 3.70 10.27 -8.47
N ILE A 475 3.57 10.51 -7.16
CA ILE A 475 2.35 11.03 -6.54
C ILE A 475 2.39 12.56 -6.64
N PRO A 476 1.38 13.21 -7.25
CA PRO A 476 1.33 14.67 -7.31
C PRO A 476 1.23 15.29 -5.92
N TYR A 477 1.93 16.39 -5.72
CA TYR A 477 1.89 17.09 -4.44
C TYR A 477 2.02 18.61 -4.59
N ILE A 478 1.53 19.31 -3.59
CA ILE A 478 1.69 20.75 -3.36
C ILE A 478 2.21 20.93 -1.95
N SER A 479 3.05 21.93 -1.71
CA SER A 479 3.55 22.24 -0.37
C SER A 479 3.12 23.64 0.05
N LEU A 480 2.64 23.77 1.28
CA LEU A 480 2.41 25.05 1.97
C LEU A 480 3.38 25.13 3.13
N LEU A 481 4.31 26.08 3.06
CA LEU A 481 5.39 26.22 4.02
C LEU A 481 5.30 27.59 4.73
N ASP A 482 5.79 27.68 5.95
CA ASP A 482 5.89 28.94 6.68
C ASP A 482 7.07 29.78 6.16
N LEU A 483 6.84 31.06 5.92
CA LEU A 483 7.92 31.97 5.52
C LEU A 483 8.79 32.33 6.71
N ASP A 484 8.21 32.46 7.89
CA ASP A 484 8.90 32.80 9.15
C ASP A 484 9.74 34.09 9.05
N ARG A 485 9.24 35.12 8.35
CA ARG A 485 9.99 36.36 8.16
C ARG A 485 10.44 36.95 9.49
N GLU A 486 11.72 37.35 9.58
CA GLU A 486 12.41 37.78 10.80
C GLU A 486 12.59 36.74 11.91
N ARG A 487 12.10 35.50 11.78
CA ARG A 487 12.54 34.40 12.65
C ARG A 487 13.94 33.92 12.21
N ASP A 488 14.69 33.32 13.13
CA ASP A 488 16.01 32.77 12.79
C ASP A 488 15.89 31.68 11.71
N GLY A 489 16.70 31.82 10.66
CA GLY A 489 16.63 30.98 9.47
C GLY A 489 15.38 31.12 8.63
N GLY A 490 14.49 32.09 8.93
CA GLY A 490 13.29 32.43 8.19
C GLY A 490 13.53 33.32 6.96
N GLY A 491 12.47 33.72 6.27
CA GLY A 491 12.52 34.58 5.10
C GLY A 491 13.42 34.03 3.98
N TRP A 492 14.51 34.70 3.69
CA TRP A 492 15.45 34.26 2.65
C TRP A 492 16.07 32.89 2.91
N GLY A 493 16.26 32.51 4.17
CA GLY A 493 16.74 31.18 4.52
C GLY A 493 15.76 30.07 4.11
N ARG A 494 14.46 30.30 4.28
CA ARG A 494 13.42 29.38 3.84
C ARG A 494 13.36 29.23 2.32
N ILE A 495 13.43 30.36 1.60
CA ILE A 495 13.43 30.38 0.13
C ILE A 495 14.68 29.64 -0.39
N GLN A 496 15.87 29.93 0.15
CA GLN A 496 17.10 29.25 -0.21
C GLN A 496 17.01 27.74 0.03
N TYR A 497 16.48 27.36 1.19
CA TYR A 497 16.28 25.93 1.52
C TYR A 497 15.39 25.21 0.47
N VAL A 498 14.27 25.81 0.11
CA VAL A 498 13.36 25.25 -0.91
C VAL A 498 14.07 25.12 -2.25
N LEU A 499 14.78 26.15 -2.72
CA LEU A 499 15.53 26.11 -3.97
C LEU A 499 16.60 25.00 -3.95
N LYS A 500 17.33 24.83 -2.84
CA LYS A 500 18.31 23.73 -2.67
C LYS A 500 17.63 22.36 -2.78
N GLN A 501 16.45 22.21 -2.17
CA GLN A 501 15.72 20.94 -2.24
C GLN A 501 15.14 20.66 -3.64
N LEU A 502 14.63 21.66 -4.35
CA LEU A 502 14.17 21.50 -5.73
C LEU A 502 15.31 21.06 -6.65
N ILE A 503 16.49 21.70 -6.54
CA ILE A 503 17.68 21.31 -7.29
C ILE A 503 18.10 19.87 -6.96
N ALA A 504 18.09 19.49 -5.67
CA ALA A 504 18.41 18.13 -5.24
C ALA A 504 17.42 17.07 -5.75
N ASN A 505 16.18 17.48 -6.04
CA ASN A 505 15.12 16.65 -6.64
C ASN A 505 15.11 16.68 -8.18
N GLY A 506 16.15 17.23 -8.82
CA GLY A 506 16.35 17.12 -10.26
C GLY A 506 15.84 18.30 -11.10
N TYR A 507 15.32 19.39 -10.48
CA TYR A 507 14.95 20.58 -11.24
C TYR A 507 16.20 21.32 -11.75
N ASP A 508 16.09 21.90 -12.97
CA ASP A 508 17.21 22.63 -13.58
C ASP A 508 17.59 23.86 -12.76
N ARG A 509 18.80 23.85 -12.22
CA ARG A 509 19.38 24.93 -11.43
C ARG A 509 19.38 26.28 -12.19
N ASN A 510 19.69 26.26 -13.48
CA ASN A 510 19.78 27.49 -14.26
C ASN A 510 18.41 28.13 -14.49
N VAL A 511 17.37 27.33 -14.60
CA VAL A 511 16.00 27.81 -14.69
C VAL A 511 15.52 28.36 -13.34
N LEU A 512 15.74 27.59 -12.27
CA LEU A 512 15.32 27.98 -10.91
C LEU A 512 15.99 29.27 -10.43
N LEU A 513 17.28 29.45 -10.70
CA LEU A 513 18.09 30.59 -10.20
C LEU A 513 18.20 31.74 -11.21
N ASN A 514 17.44 31.71 -12.31
CA ASN A 514 17.44 32.78 -13.28
C ASN A 514 16.57 33.96 -12.79
N THR A 515 17.20 35.09 -12.60
CA THR A 515 16.56 36.37 -12.20
C THR A 515 16.38 37.27 -13.40
N THR A 516 15.32 38.10 -13.41
CA THR A 516 15.05 39.04 -14.50
C THR A 516 16.09 40.17 -14.60
N ASP A 517 16.72 40.50 -13.48
CA ASP A 517 17.58 41.72 -13.37
C ASP A 517 19.07 41.42 -13.50
N SER A 518 19.55 40.28 -13.05
CA SER A 518 20.99 39.95 -12.96
C SER A 518 21.37 38.65 -13.66
N GLY A 519 20.43 37.98 -14.32
CA GLY A 519 20.68 36.67 -14.92
C GLY A 519 20.73 35.55 -13.88
N ILE A 520 21.47 34.46 -14.17
CA ILE A 520 21.55 33.31 -13.26
C ILE A 520 22.40 33.64 -12.04
N LEU A 521 21.89 33.40 -10.84
CA LEU A 521 22.66 33.58 -9.59
C LEU A 521 23.92 32.72 -9.59
N THR A 522 25.03 33.31 -9.24
CA THR A 522 26.28 32.58 -9.00
C THR A 522 26.19 31.73 -7.74
N ASP A 523 27.09 30.74 -7.60
CA ASP A 523 27.14 29.91 -6.40
C ASP A 523 27.32 30.71 -5.12
N ALA A 524 28.17 31.77 -5.17
CA ALA A 524 28.41 32.60 -4.02
C ALA A 524 27.19 33.44 -3.61
N GLU A 525 26.43 33.97 -4.57
CA GLU A 525 25.19 34.70 -4.32
C GLU A 525 24.11 33.77 -3.77
N PHE A 526 23.98 32.58 -4.36
CA PHE A 526 23.02 31.58 -3.91
C PHE A 526 23.34 31.07 -2.50
N GLU A 527 24.58 30.72 -2.20
CA GLU A 527 24.99 30.33 -0.84
C GLU A 527 24.87 31.48 0.18
N GLY A 528 25.01 32.70 -0.25
CA GLY A 528 24.81 33.90 0.57
C GLY A 528 23.35 34.33 0.75
N MET A 529 22.40 33.72 0.03
CA MET A 529 21.00 34.18 -0.04
C MET A 529 20.31 34.25 1.34
N ALA A 530 20.58 33.33 2.22
CA ALA A 530 20.02 33.35 3.58
C ALA A 530 20.33 34.62 4.37
N GLY A 531 21.45 35.28 4.04
CA GLY A 531 21.88 36.54 4.65
C GLY A 531 21.41 37.80 3.92
N TRP A 532 20.57 37.70 2.90
CA TRP A 532 20.06 38.86 2.18
C TRP A 532 19.17 39.73 3.06
N ASN A 533 19.09 41.02 2.71
CA ASN A 533 18.35 41.99 3.49
C ASN A 533 16.85 41.61 3.61
N VAL A 534 16.41 41.31 4.82
CA VAL A 534 15.02 40.92 5.13
C VAL A 534 14.03 42.04 4.82
N SER A 535 14.47 43.33 4.75
CA SER A 535 13.60 44.44 4.35
C SER A 535 13.33 44.51 2.83
N ALA A 536 13.98 43.67 2.01
CA ALA A 536 13.72 43.61 0.59
C ALA A 536 12.41 42.79 0.30
N ILE A 537 11.29 43.24 0.86
CA ILE A 537 10.00 42.52 0.86
C ILE A 537 9.52 42.24 -0.56
N THR A 538 9.58 43.22 -1.48
CA THR A 538 9.13 43.06 -2.86
C THR A 538 9.92 41.97 -3.59
N ALA A 539 11.24 41.94 -3.42
CA ALA A 539 12.08 40.89 -4.00
C ALA A 539 11.73 39.53 -3.41
N MET A 540 11.51 39.44 -2.10
CA MET A 540 11.07 38.21 -1.43
C MET A 540 9.72 37.68 -1.98
N GLN A 541 8.74 38.58 -2.16
CA GLN A 541 7.46 38.25 -2.75
C GLN A 541 7.60 37.74 -4.20
N THR A 542 8.50 38.31 -5.00
CA THR A 542 8.78 37.86 -6.37
C THR A 542 9.31 36.42 -6.36
N TRP A 543 10.22 36.08 -5.45
CA TRP A 543 10.74 34.72 -5.31
C TRP A 543 9.67 33.74 -4.83
N ILE A 544 8.80 34.15 -3.91
CA ILE A 544 7.67 33.32 -3.45
C ILE A 544 6.74 33.03 -4.64
N ALA A 545 6.34 34.05 -5.40
CA ALA A 545 5.50 33.89 -6.58
C ALA A 545 6.16 33.02 -7.69
N TRP A 546 7.49 33.05 -7.78
CA TRP A 546 8.24 32.16 -8.67
C TRP A 546 8.16 30.69 -8.22
N LEU A 547 8.28 30.45 -6.90
CA LEU A 547 8.21 29.09 -6.33
C LEU A 547 6.80 28.48 -6.39
N GLU A 548 5.73 29.29 -6.45
CA GLU A 548 4.38 28.79 -6.68
C GLU A 548 4.24 28.02 -8.00
N LYS A 549 5.03 28.38 -9.05
CA LYS A 549 5.09 27.62 -10.30
C LYS A 549 5.62 26.19 -10.17
N TYR A 550 6.33 25.92 -9.08
CA TYR A 550 6.87 24.62 -8.72
C TYR A 550 6.04 23.95 -7.62
N ASN A 551 4.78 24.37 -7.44
CA ASN A 551 3.84 23.87 -6.44
C ASN A 551 4.32 24.08 -4.98
N VAL A 552 5.13 25.11 -4.73
CA VAL A 552 5.57 25.48 -3.38
C VAL A 552 5.02 26.86 -3.02
N PHE A 553 4.10 26.88 -2.07
CA PHE A 553 3.43 28.06 -1.55
C PHE A 553 3.97 28.42 -0.18
N PHE A 554 3.93 29.70 0.18
CA PHE A 554 4.33 30.19 1.48
C PHE A 554 3.20 30.93 2.19
N SER A 555 2.95 30.57 3.45
CA SER A 555 2.15 31.37 4.37
C SER A 555 3.01 32.56 4.83
N ALA A 556 2.74 33.72 4.24
CA ALA A 556 3.48 34.95 4.49
C ALA A 556 2.59 35.97 5.24
N PRO A 557 3.16 36.82 6.08
CA PRO A 557 4.60 37.07 6.32
C PRO A 557 5.26 36.11 7.31
N LEU A 558 4.51 35.39 8.14
CA LEU A 558 5.03 34.55 9.22
C LEU A 558 4.69 33.07 8.98
N ASP A 559 3.54 32.67 9.44
CA ASP A 559 3.00 31.32 9.34
C ASP A 559 1.49 31.37 9.02
N ILE A 560 0.88 30.21 8.80
CA ILE A 560 -0.55 30.12 8.47
C ILE A 560 -1.43 30.70 9.58
N ASP A 561 -1.05 30.56 10.84
CA ASP A 561 -1.83 31.07 11.98
C ASP A 561 -1.91 32.59 11.94
N PHE A 562 -0.74 33.24 11.66
CA PHE A 562 -0.67 34.69 11.54
C PHE A 562 -1.46 35.21 10.32
N MET A 563 -1.34 34.51 9.20
CA MET A 563 -2.07 34.84 7.97
C MET A 563 -3.59 34.73 8.19
N MET A 564 -4.07 33.70 8.88
CA MET A 564 -5.47 33.55 9.22
C MET A 564 -5.97 34.66 10.17
N LEU A 565 -5.13 35.03 11.13
CA LEU A 565 -5.46 36.12 12.07
C LEU A 565 -5.49 37.48 11.36
N GLU A 566 -4.61 37.72 10.38
CA GLU A 566 -4.61 38.93 9.56
C GLU A 566 -5.87 39.02 8.68
N GLN A 567 -6.29 37.90 8.09
CA GLN A 567 -7.47 37.86 7.23
C GLN A 567 -8.81 37.90 8.00
N MET A 568 -8.88 37.22 9.12
CA MET A 568 -10.12 36.93 9.84
C MET A 568 -10.06 37.23 11.35
N GLY A 569 -9.23 38.21 11.77
CA GLY A 569 -8.98 38.52 13.17
C GLY A 569 -10.24 38.75 14.03
N ASP A 570 -11.26 39.39 13.45
CA ASP A 570 -12.52 39.65 14.16
C ASP A 570 -13.28 38.36 14.46
N MET A 571 -13.24 37.36 13.60
CA MET A 571 -13.86 36.05 13.83
C MET A 571 -13.17 35.30 14.96
N TYR A 572 -11.83 35.36 15.03
CA TYR A 572 -11.10 34.80 16.17
C TYR A 572 -11.43 35.52 17.48
N LYS A 573 -11.51 36.86 17.46
CA LYS A 573 -11.90 37.66 18.62
C LYS A 573 -13.34 37.37 19.07
N ALA A 574 -14.26 37.09 18.13
CA ALA A 574 -15.65 36.75 18.47
C ALA A 574 -15.81 35.42 19.22
N THR A 575 -14.81 34.51 19.18
CA THR A 575 -14.80 33.27 19.97
C THR A 575 -14.60 33.50 21.47
N LEU A 576 -14.23 34.74 21.88
CA LEU A 576 -13.86 35.03 23.24
C LEU A 576 -15.05 35.49 24.06
N ASP A 577 -15.13 34.99 25.29
CA ASP A 577 -16.07 35.49 26.30
C ASP A 577 -15.64 36.91 26.74
N THR A 578 -16.61 37.67 27.30
CA THR A 578 -16.34 39.01 27.84
C THR A 578 -15.24 39.05 28.92
N ARG A 579 -14.84 37.90 29.44
CA ARG A 579 -13.77 37.73 30.44
C ARG A 579 -12.43 37.25 29.85
N GLU A 580 -12.36 36.98 28.59
CA GLU A 580 -11.19 36.44 27.91
C GLU A 580 -10.48 37.52 27.06
N GLY A 581 -9.26 37.23 26.60
CA GLY A 581 -8.47 38.12 25.77
C GLY A 581 -7.18 38.63 26.44
N PRO A 582 -6.25 39.15 25.65
CA PRO A 582 -5.01 39.72 26.18
C PRO A 582 -5.28 40.97 27.00
N CYS A 583 -4.52 41.13 28.08
CA CYS A 583 -4.65 42.26 29.02
C CYS A 583 -3.30 42.99 29.24
N ILE A 584 -3.36 44.24 29.60
CA ILE A 584 -2.24 45.01 30.13
C ILE A 584 -2.48 45.45 31.56
N ASP A 585 -1.43 45.58 32.31
CA ASP A 585 -1.45 46.16 33.67
C ASP A 585 -1.19 47.67 33.54
N ILE A 586 -2.22 48.48 33.88
CA ILE A 586 -2.09 49.96 33.84
C ILE A 586 -1.43 50.42 35.15
N ALA A 587 -0.22 50.89 35.03
CA ALA A 587 0.63 51.30 36.19
C ALA A 587 0.00 52.32 37.08
N GLN A 588 -0.74 53.30 36.53
CA GLN A 588 -1.38 54.37 37.29
C GLN A 588 -2.57 53.94 38.12
N SER A 589 -3.31 52.89 37.72
CA SER A 589 -4.53 52.46 38.40
C SER A 589 -4.40 51.11 39.11
N GLY A 590 -3.34 50.36 38.86
CA GLY A 590 -3.16 49.00 39.37
C GLY A 590 -4.23 48.00 38.84
N LYS A 591 -4.98 48.37 37.80
CA LYS A 591 -6.03 47.56 37.19
C LYS A 591 -5.53 46.90 35.91
N LYS A 592 -6.00 45.68 35.67
CA LYS A 592 -5.84 45.01 34.38
C LYS A 592 -6.91 45.50 33.41
N GLU A 593 -6.46 45.99 32.25
CA GLU A 593 -7.39 46.38 31.19
C GLU A 593 -7.19 45.54 29.96
N ARG A 594 -8.26 45.25 29.25
CA ARG A 594 -8.24 44.40 28.07
C ARG A 594 -7.89 45.20 26.85
N ILE A 595 -7.11 44.58 25.98
CA ILE A 595 -6.68 45.16 24.73
C ILE A 595 -7.84 45.47 23.81
N THR A 596 -8.88 44.60 23.76
CA THR A 596 -10.13 44.83 23.00
C THR A 596 -10.79 46.17 23.38
N LYS A 597 -10.79 46.53 24.67
CA LYS A 597 -11.35 47.81 25.11
C LYS A 597 -10.49 48.97 24.69
N ILE A 598 -9.17 48.85 24.88
CA ILE A 598 -8.16 49.89 24.48
C ILE A 598 -8.23 50.19 22.98
N GLU A 599 -8.29 49.15 22.16
CA GLU A 599 -8.43 49.29 20.70
C GLU A 599 -9.76 49.96 20.29
N ASN A 600 -10.84 49.66 21.00
CA ASN A 600 -12.17 50.28 20.74
C ASN A 600 -12.23 51.76 21.22
N ASP A 601 -11.62 52.06 22.35
CA ASP A 601 -11.63 53.43 22.91
C ASP A 601 -10.66 54.37 22.20
N GLY A 602 -9.70 53.80 21.38
CA GLY A 602 -8.74 54.56 20.62
C GLY A 602 -7.62 55.26 21.45
N GLU A 603 -7.54 54.96 22.77
CA GLU A 603 -6.52 55.46 23.64
C GLU A 603 -5.25 54.60 23.58
N ILE A 604 -4.16 55.16 23.11
CA ILE A 604 -2.87 54.44 23.08
C ILE A 604 -2.15 54.69 24.40
N HIS A 605 -2.06 53.67 25.24
CA HIS A 605 -1.31 53.70 26.50
C HIS A 605 0.13 53.26 26.25
N SER A 606 1.14 53.84 26.92
CA SER A 606 2.57 53.45 26.84
C SER A 606 2.75 51.97 27.26
N GLU A 607 1.92 51.45 28.12
CA GLU A 607 1.89 50.04 28.51
C GLU A 607 1.44 49.13 27.36
N TYR A 608 0.56 49.61 26.47
CA TYR A 608 0.18 48.86 25.29
C TYR A 608 1.32 48.79 24.26
N GLU A 609 2.04 49.87 24.00
CA GLU A 609 3.22 49.87 23.16
C GLU A 609 4.32 48.93 23.73
N THR A 610 4.53 48.94 25.05
CA THR A 610 5.45 48.02 25.74
C THR A 610 4.99 46.56 25.55
N ARG A 611 3.69 46.31 25.59
CA ARG A 611 3.14 45.00 25.35
C ARG A 611 3.35 44.54 23.92
N ILE A 612 3.13 45.39 22.92
CA ILE A 612 3.41 45.10 21.51
C ILE A 612 4.86 44.68 21.32
N LEU A 613 5.83 45.48 21.83
CA LEU A 613 7.25 45.13 21.72
C LEU A 613 7.61 43.82 22.38
N LYS A 614 7.00 43.48 23.51
CA LYS A 614 7.16 42.17 24.16
C LYS A 614 6.64 41.03 23.30
N ASP A 615 5.45 41.21 22.74
CA ASP A 615 4.80 40.14 21.96
C ASP A 615 5.42 40.00 20.55
N ILE A 616 6.02 41.02 19.98
CA ILE A 616 6.91 40.90 18.83
C ILE A 616 8.07 39.94 19.13
N LYS A 617 8.75 40.12 20.27
CA LYS A 617 9.82 39.20 20.68
C LYS A 617 9.35 37.79 20.92
N ASN A 618 8.18 37.62 21.56
CA ASN A 618 7.58 36.30 21.76
C ASN A 618 7.27 35.62 20.43
N THR A 619 6.72 36.35 19.46
CA THR A 619 6.32 35.87 18.15
C THR A 619 7.52 35.53 17.26
N LEU A 620 8.53 36.42 17.23
CA LEU A 620 9.71 36.24 16.40
C LEU A 620 10.80 35.40 17.09
N LYS A 621 10.63 35.07 18.37
CA LYS A 621 11.56 34.38 19.27
C LYS A 621 12.81 35.23 19.61
N GLU A 622 13.59 34.80 20.61
CA GLU A 622 14.70 35.58 21.14
C GLU A 622 15.82 35.87 20.12
N GLU A 623 16.04 34.96 19.18
CA GLU A 623 17.06 35.05 18.12
C GLU A 623 16.52 35.72 16.85
N GLY A 624 15.25 36.14 16.83
CA GLY A 624 14.60 36.80 15.71
C GLY A 624 14.87 38.29 15.62
N GLY A 625 14.29 38.93 14.58
CA GLY A 625 14.32 40.36 14.39
C GLY A 625 13.49 41.17 15.41
N ASP A 626 13.43 42.48 15.19
CA ASP A 626 12.68 43.42 16.03
C ASP A 626 11.28 43.77 15.49
N GLY A 627 10.87 43.15 14.40
CA GLY A 627 9.54 43.33 13.76
C GLY A 627 9.47 44.54 12.82
N HIS A 628 10.60 45.15 12.47
CA HIS A 628 10.62 46.36 11.64
C HIS A 628 10.10 46.15 10.20
N THR A 629 10.07 44.94 9.72
CA THR A 629 9.50 44.60 8.39
C THR A 629 7.99 44.38 8.42
N TYR A 630 7.38 44.41 9.58
CA TYR A 630 5.91 44.26 9.76
C TYR A 630 5.27 45.66 9.89
N SER A 631 4.09 45.80 9.30
CA SER A 631 3.32 47.04 9.46
C SER A 631 2.88 47.28 10.90
N PRO A 632 2.57 48.51 11.31
CA PRO A 632 2.06 48.79 12.65
C PRO A 632 0.81 47.97 13.01
N GLU A 633 -0.05 47.66 12.03
CA GLU A 633 -1.24 46.81 12.18
C GLU A 633 -0.81 45.36 12.43
N GLN A 634 0.15 44.85 11.66
CA GLN A 634 0.69 43.49 11.84
C GLN A 634 1.40 43.35 13.20
N GLN A 635 2.13 44.41 13.64
CA GLN A 635 2.76 44.38 14.97
C GLN A 635 1.71 44.30 16.10
N LYS A 636 0.59 45.00 15.99
CA LYS A 636 -0.54 44.87 16.94
C LYS A 636 -1.14 43.46 16.91
N LEU A 637 -1.25 42.84 15.74
CA LEU A 637 -1.74 41.45 15.64
C LEU A 637 -0.85 40.45 16.37
N MET A 638 0.45 40.71 16.56
CA MET A 638 1.34 39.81 17.30
C MET A 638 0.94 39.65 18.78
N VAL A 639 0.21 40.62 19.35
CA VAL A 639 -0.37 40.48 20.69
C VAL A 639 -1.47 39.43 20.71
N TRP A 640 -2.33 39.43 19.68
CA TRP A 640 -3.39 38.45 19.50
C TRP A 640 -2.83 37.08 19.09
N TYR A 641 -1.79 37.04 18.25
CA TYR A 641 -1.07 35.84 17.88
C TYR A 641 -0.48 35.15 19.13
N THR A 642 0.21 35.89 19.98
CA THR A 642 0.74 35.38 21.26
C THR A 642 -0.38 34.81 22.14
N TYR A 643 -1.52 35.50 22.22
CA TYR A 643 -2.65 35.04 23.02
C TYR A 643 -3.28 33.76 22.47
N PHE A 644 -3.62 33.73 21.18
CA PHE A 644 -4.35 32.62 20.57
C PHE A 644 -3.49 31.38 20.34
N PHE A 645 -2.27 31.57 19.80
CA PHE A 645 -1.49 30.47 19.24
C PHE A 645 -0.29 30.05 20.09
N LEU A 646 0.27 30.95 20.91
CA LEU A 646 1.35 30.58 21.82
C LEU A 646 0.85 30.19 23.22
N ASN A 647 -0.28 30.75 23.69
CA ASN A 647 -0.78 30.51 25.03
C ASN A 647 -2.03 29.64 25.10
N ARG A 648 -2.95 29.72 24.14
CA ARG A 648 -4.23 28.99 24.17
C ARG A 648 -4.19 27.66 23.41
N GLY A 649 -3.40 27.56 22.35
CA GLY A 649 -3.25 26.38 21.52
C GLY A 649 -3.87 26.52 20.12
N LYS A 650 -3.11 26.15 19.11
CA LYS A 650 -3.42 26.33 17.69
C LYS A 650 -4.68 25.58 17.26
N PRO A 651 -4.77 24.23 17.43
CA PRO A 651 -5.90 23.46 16.90
C PRO A 651 -7.27 23.92 17.43
N SER A 652 -7.38 24.08 18.74
CA SER A 652 -8.65 24.49 19.38
C SER A 652 -9.10 25.88 18.97
N THR A 653 -8.15 26.79 18.73
CA THR A 653 -8.42 28.16 18.32
C THR A 653 -9.00 28.20 16.89
N HIS A 654 -8.37 27.49 15.94
CA HIS A 654 -8.87 27.40 14.57
C HIS A 654 -10.25 26.73 14.49
N ILE A 655 -10.43 25.61 15.19
CA ILE A 655 -11.72 24.91 15.24
C ILE A 655 -12.82 25.83 15.77
N ALA A 656 -12.56 26.56 16.86
CA ALA A 656 -13.55 27.48 17.46
C ALA A 656 -13.94 28.63 16.52
N ALA A 657 -12.97 29.20 15.76
CA ALA A 657 -13.22 30.29 14.85
C ALA A 657 -13.93 29.80 13.56
N LEU A 658 -13.39 28.76 12.90
CA LEU A 658 -13.89 28.30 11.62
C LEU A 658 -15.24 27.58 11.70
N SER A 659 -15.56 26.96 12.84
CA SER A 659 -16.87 26.31 13.03
C SER A 659 -18.06 27.27 13.13
N GLN A 660 -17.81 28.57 13.29
CA GLN A 660 -18.87 29.59 13.34
C GLN A 660 -19.21 30.17 11.97
N LEU A 661 -18.44 29.85 10.95
CA LEU A 661 -18.58 30.41 9.61
C LEU A 661 -19.38 29.48 8.69
N SER A 662 -20.21 30.07 7.87
CA SER A 662 -20.86 29.39 6.74
C SER A 662 -19.86 29.19 5.59
N ASP A 663 -20.20 28.29 4.65
CA ASP A 663 -19.37 28.05 3.47
C ASP A 663 -19.23 29.32 2.59
N GLU A 664 -20.26 30.17 2.53
CA GLU A 664 -20.22 31.44 1.82
C GLU A 664 -19.22 32.40 2.47
N GLU A 665 -19.26 32.54 3.81
CA GLU A 665 -18.31 33.38 4.54
C GLU A 665 -16.88 32.89 4.42
N LEU A 666 -16.66 31.57 4.42
CA LEU A 666 -15.35 30.97 4.17
C LEU A 666 -14.85 31.30 2.76
N LYS A 667 -15.69 31.18 1.71
CA LYS A 667 -15.34 31.52 0.33
C LYS A 667 -14.98 32.99 0.14
N GLU A 668 -15.73 33.90 0.78
CA GLU A 668 -15.49 35.35 0.66
C GLU A 668 -14.21 35.79 1.38
N ASN A 669 -13.77 35.03 2.40
CA ASN A 669 -12.63 35.37 3.23
C ASN A 669 -11.43 34.43 3.05
N VAL A 670 -11.31 33.75 1.90
CA VAL A 670 -10.14 32.91 1.60
C VAL A 670 -8.88 33.78 1.51
N PRO A 671 -7.82 33.46 2.28
CA PRO A 671 -6.54 34.11 2.09
C PRO A 671 -6.02 33.95 0.65
N PRO A 672 -5.46 34.98 0.00
CA PRO A 672 -5.09 34.92 -1.41
C PRO A 672 -4.14 33.78 -1.80
N VAL A 673 -3.23 33.42 -0.89
CA VAL A 673 -2.30 32.30 -1.13
C VAL A 673 -3.02 30.95 -1.08
N LEU A 674 -3.98 30.77 -0.16
CA LEU A 674 -4.77 29.54 -0.07
C LEU A 674 -5.71 29.41 -1.29
N GLN A 675 -6.25 30.51 -1.79
CA GLN A 675 -7.05 30.52 -3.02
C GLN A 675 -6.22 29.98 -4.19
N ARG A 676 -5.02 30.50 -4.44
CA ARG A 676 -4.15 30.05 -5.52
C ARG A 676 -3.70 28.60 -5.33
N LEU A 677 -3.44 28.17 -4.08
CA LEU A 677 -3.12 26.79 -3.77
C LEU A 677 -4.28 25.85 -4.13
N ILE A 678 -5.52 26.20 -3.75
CA ILE A 678 -6.72 25.41 -4.04
C ILE A 678 -6.98 25.37 -5.55
N GLU A 679 -6.83 26.49 -6.25
CA GLU A 679 -6.96 26.55 -7.72
C GLU A 679 -5.92 25.64 -8.39
N THR A 680 -4.67 25.68 -7.95
CA THR A 680 -3.59 24.81 -8.45
C THR A 680 -3.91 23.33 -8.18
N ALA A 681 -4.41 23.02 -6.99
CA ALA A 681 -4.81 21.66 -6.64
C ALA A 681 -5.95 21.13 -7.54
N ASP A 682 -6.95 21.95 -7.81
CA ASP A 682 -8.06 21.62 -8.71
C ASP A 682 -7.59 21.37 -10.15
N HIS A 683 -6.68 22.20 -10.67
CA HIS A 683 -6.07 21.99 -11.98
C HIS A 683 -5.31 20.66 -12.07
N ILE A 684 -4.50 20.33 -11.08
CA ILE A 684 -3.77 19.05 -11.04
C ILE A 684 -4.75 17.86 -10.99
N LEU A 685 -5.81 17.95 -10.22
CA LEU A 685 -6.82 16.89 -10.12
C LEU A 685 -7.60 16.69 -11.42
N LYS A 686 -7.85 17.75 -12.19
CA LYS A 686 -8.51 17.69 -13.50
C LYS A 686 -7.60 17.15 -14.59
N GLY A 687 -6.30 17.05 -14.35
CA GLY A 687 -5.32 16.56 -15.32
C GLY A 687 -4.86 17.62 -16.31
N ASP A 688 -5.14 18.89 -16.04
CA ASP A 688 -4.59 19.99 -16.82
C ASP A 688 -3.09 20.06 -16.57
N LYS A 689 -2.29 19.89 -17.63
CA LYS A 689 -0.82 20.01 -17.53
C LYS A 689 -0.49 21.44 -17.12
N ASN A 690 0.13 21.59 -15.96
CA ASN A 690 0.90 22.81 -15.68
C ASN A 690 1.98 22.89 -16.76
N GLU A 691 1.88 23.82 -17.69
CA GLU A 691 2.85 24.03 -18.79
C GLU A 691 4.29 24.27 -18.27
N ASN A 692 4.47 24.38 -16.97
CA ASN A 692 5.74 24.71 -16.30
C ASN A 692 6.45 23.54 -15.60
N CYS A 693 5.84 22.35 -15.52
CA CYS A 693 6.56 21.12 -15.12
C CYS A 693 7.21 20.49 -16.35
N ALA A 694 8.15 21.19 -16.96
CA ALA A 694 8.97 20.61 -18.02
C ALA A 694 10.01 19.69 -17.38
N SER A 695 9.99 18.45 -17.82
CA SER A 695 10.92 17.35 -17.65
C SER A 695 12.39 17.75 -17.63
#